data_5cf902662666aa4e9775ccd911c7fd1a
#
_entry.id   5cf902662666aa4e9775ccd911c7fd1a
#
_cell.length_a   1.000
_cell.length_b   1.000
_cell.length_c   1.000
_cell.angle_alpha   90.00
_cell.angle_beta   90.00
_cell.angle_gamma   90.00
#
_symmetry.space_group_name_H-M   'P 1'
#
loop_
_entity.id
_entity.type
_entity.pdbx_description
1 polymer ?
#
loop_
_entity_poly.entity_id
_entity_poly.type
_entity_poly.pdbx_seq_one_letter_code
_entity_poly.pdbx_strand_id
1 'polypeptide(L)'
;DYGAIRAPIERHLVNVFGHYDITDNISAFWEANLYRGKSSDPNAQPFYQSALFGGESTSLEIPLSSPYIDSADRALLIAAGAGESIWLQKAMDDLAQSGKTAGETDTLRLLGGFEGRFEALGRDIKWDISYNRGVSESTTSNTQLIEVNYREAIDVVVNDAGEIECSSGNPECVPLNILGIVTDSAAIDYVTTQGYEDAKMTQNVFQINVSGDLIDLPGGVMQLGVGYEERKETGDYRPDDFLANGRGRSAALAPLAGGFDTKEWYAETIMPLVDPEWLPILTAVELEAAFREVDHSNAGKADTWNVGARVVLGIPVVGELTLRGNVTEAVRAPSIVELFLPQSETFAFADDPCDPRYLDSGPSPETRRSTCLSEAQASGASYDPETFESFIVNASQAGFSGGNTGLENERSEAYSLGFVYRPAFVNDLTVSVDYVDIELTNAIESVSVETLMQSCYDSGDLNSSSCGAFSRDQNFQISTFVQGQTNAGFSILKAYQLAVSYNFELPSLIPGVFSLNGGAFFIEEDKFSVTGAESDISDEKGLIGNSDTRANFGLTYLLNDWRFNWQTSYMSSAVKGKDNPDRFYDIPGVDDYWLHTAFVGYALNDNIDLSLAVRNVFDDEPPYGQNSLGANGIYDLVGRYVTGSIRLRF
;
A
#
# COMPACT_ATOMS: atom_id res chain seq x y z
N ASP A 1 -12.68 23.87 1.13
CA ASP A 1 -12.19 22.48 1.33
C ASP A 1 -13.19 21.70 2.16
N TYR A 2 -13.81 20.68 1.55
CA TYR A 2 -14.80 19.81 2.22
C TYR A 2 -14.16 18.45 2.61
N GLY A 3 -12.84 18.32 2.48
CA GLY A 3 -12.11 17.12 2.83
C GLY A 3 -12.13 16.82 4.33
N ALA A 4 -12.50 15.61 4.69
CA ALA A 4 -12.39 15.15 6.06
C ALA A 4 -10.98 14.60 6.34
N ILE A 5 -10.30 15.11 7.37
CA ILE A 5 -9.04 14.54 7.86
C ILE A 5 -9.27 13.09 8.36
N ARG A 6 -10.49 12.81 8.85
CA ARG A 6 -10.95 11.46 9.22
C ARG A 6 -12.38 11.26 8.78
N ALA A 7 -12.59 10.27 7.92
CA ALA A 7 -13.94 9.84 7.57
C ALA A 7 -14.64 9.19 8.78
N PRO A 8 -15.94 9.42 8.98
CA PRO A 8 -16.71 8.68 9.96
C PRO A 8 -16.74 7.19 9.60
N ILE A 9 -16.53 6.33 10.59
CA ILE A 9 -16.51 4.88 10.41
C ILE A 9 -17.43 4.25 11.45
N GLU A 10 -18.36 3.41 10.98
CA GLU A 10 -19.18 2.53 11.82
C GLU A 10 -18.71 1.08 11.63
N ARG A 11 -18.50 0.35 12.73
CA ARG A 11 -18.03 -1.04 12.68
C ARG A 11 -18.82 -1.92 13.63
N HIS A 12 -19.26 -3.06 13.12
CA HIS A 12 -19.87 -4.13 13.90
C HIS A 12 -19.02 -5.39 13.72
N LEU A 13 -18.61 -5.98 14.83
CA LEU A 13 -17.80 -7.20 14.85
C LEU A 13 -18.43 -8.19 15.81
N VAL A 14 -18.69 -9.40 15.32
CA VAL A 14 -19.14 -10.52 16.13
C VAL A 14 -18.21 -11.71 15.92
N ASN A 15 -17.61 -12.19 17.00
CA ASN A 15 -16.77 -13.37 16.99
C ASN A 15 -17.40 -14.43 17.89
N VAL A 16 -17.49 -15.66 17.37
CA VAL A 16 -17.97 -16.84 18.11
C VAL A 16 -16.92 -17.91 17.98
N PHE A 17 -16.49 -18.43 19.11
CA PHE A 17 -15.53 -19.54 19.21
C PHE A 17 -16.17 -20.68 19.96
N GLY A 18 -15.90 -21.89 19.54
CA GLY A 18 -16.36 -23.08 20.22
C GLY A 18 -15.33 -24.20 20.16
N HIS A 19 -15.31 -24.96 21.23
CA HIS A 19 -14.47 -26.14 21.37
C HIS A 19 -15.29 -27.21 22.10
N TYR A 20 -15.20 -28.46 21.66
CA TYR A 20 -15.93 -29.56 22.22
C TYR A 20 -15.08 -30.85 22.25
N ASP A 21 -14.81 -31.37 23.43
CA ASP A 21 -14.09 -32.62 23.62
C ASP A 21 -15.00 -33.79 23.30
N ILE A 22 -14.71 -34.48 22.18
CA ILE A 22 -15.45 -35.67 21.75
C ILE A 22 -14.98 -36.88 22.59
N THR A 23 -13.68 -36.97 22.83
CA THR A 23 -13.01 -37.94 23.68
C THR A 23 -11.86 -37.24 24.42
N ASP A 24 -11.17 -37.94 25.33
CA ASP A 24 -9.97 -37.41 26.00
C ASP A 24 -8.83 -37.00 25.01
N ASN A 25 -8.87 -37.49 23.77
CA ASN A 25 -7.81 -37.34 22.78
C ASN A 25 -8.27 -36.70 21.49
N ILE A 26 -9.54 -36.37 21.32
CA ILE A 26 -10.10 -35.80 20.08
C ILE A 26 -11.08 -34.71 20.47
N SER A 27 -10.87 -33.52 19.89
CA SER A 27 -11.71 -32.35 20.05
C SER A 27 -12.17 -31.82 18.73
N ALA A 28 -13.35 -31.22 18.70
CA ALA A 28 -13.82 -30.40 17.58
C ALA A 28 -13.71 -28.92 17.94
N PHE A 29 -13.32 -28.10 17.01
CA PHE A 29 -13.28 -26.65 17.18
C PHE A 29 -13.97 -25.93 16.02
N TRP A 30 -14.49 -24.72 16.30
CA TRP A 30 -15.08 -23.87 15.27
C TRP A 30 -14.94 -22.39 15.63
N GLU A 31 -14.86 -21.57 14.58
CA GLU A 31 -14.88 -20.13 14.69
C GLU A 31 -15.84 -19.53 13.66
N ALA A 32 -16.55 -18.50 14.05
CA ALA A 32 -17.34 -17.67 13.15
C ALA A 32 -17.01 -16.20 13.42
N ASN A 33 -16.56 -15.47 12.39
CA ASN A 33 -16.28 -14.06 12.46
C ASN A 33 -17.19 -13.34 11.46
N LEU A 34 -17.95 -12.38 11.96
CA LEU A 34 -18.81 -11.52 11.19
C LEU A 34 -18.32 -10.10 11.37
N TYR A 35 -18.07 -9.41 10.28
CA TYR A 35 -17.68 -8.00 10.26
C TYR A 35 -18.59 -7.25 9.29
N ARG A 36 -19.08 -6.10 9.72
CA ARG A 36 -19.68 -5.08 8.87
C ARG A 36 -19.05 -3.74 9.17
N GLY A 37 -18.49 -3.11 8.14
CA GLY A 37 -17.91 -1.77 8.21
C GLY A 37 -18.63 -0.84 7.24
N LYS A 38 -18.92 0.38 7.70
CA LYS A 38 -19.44 1.46 6.85
C LYS A 38 -18.58 2.68 7.04
N SER A 39 -18.24 3.33 5.94
CA SER A 39 -17.57 4.62 5.94
C SER A 39 -18.26 5.56 4.96
N SER A 40 -18.20 6.85 5.24
CA SER A 40 -18.65 7.86 4.28
C SER A 40 -17.66 9.00 4.27
N ASP A 41 -17.32 9.46 3.06
CA ASP A 41 -16.44 10.60 2.86
C ASP A 41 -17.13 11.61 1.94
N PRO A 42 -17.29 12.86 2.35
CA PRO A 42 -17.82 13.90 1.47
C PRO A 42 -16.84 14.30 0.37
N ASN A 43 -15.63 13.73 0.35
CA ASN A 43 -14.47 14.26 -0.35
C ASN A 43 -14.30 13.78 -1.80
N ALA A 44 -15.06 12.81 -2.29
CA ALA A 44 -15.01 12.44 -3.69
C ALA A 44 -15.83 13.43 -4.52
N GLN A 45 -15.23 14.57 -4.80
CA GLN A 45 -15.81 15.56 -5.69
C GLN A 45 -15.61 15.13 -7.15
N PRO A 46 -16.62 15.21 -7.99
CA PRO A 46 -16.41 15.11 -9.43
C PRO A 46 -15.57 16.30 -9.88
N PHE A 47 -14.58 16.07 -10.71
CA PHE A 47 -13.79 17.17 -11.27
C PHE A 47 -13.71 17.08 -12.79
N TYR A 48 -13.52 18.22 -13.42
CA TYR A 48 -13.33 18.34 -14.85
C TYR A 48 -12.04 19.11 -15.09
N GLN A 49 -11.06 18.45 -15.68
CA GLN A 49 -9.77 19.03 -16.00
C GLN A 49 -9.38 18.67 -17.43
N SER A 50 -9.25 19.66 -18.29
CA SER A 50 -8.96 19.47 -19.71
C SER A 50 -7.67 18.69 -19.99
N ALA A 51 -6.62 18.96 -19.21
CA ALA A 51 -5.31 18.36 -19.42
C ALA A 51 -5.25 16.84 -19.16
N LEU A 52 -6.19 16.28 -18.38
CA LEU A 52 -6.17 14.84 -18.04
C LEU A 52 -6.58 13.91 -19.19
N PHE A 53 -7.17 14.43 -20.25
CA PHE A 53 -7.82 13.60 -21.27
C PHE A 53 -7.36 13.95 -22.72
N GLY A 54 -6.21 14.63 -22.84
CA GLY A 54 -5.38 14.70 -24.07
C GLY A 54 -6.03 15.18 -25.35
N GLY A 55 -7.08 15.96 -25.32
CA GLY A 55 -7.72 16.39 -26.55
C GLY A 55 -8.59 17.64 -26.45
N GLU A 56 -8.86 18.28 -27.59
CA GLU A 56 -9.72 19.47 -27.68
C GLU A 56 -11.12 19.25 -27.10
N SER A 57 -11.61 18.02 -27.12
CA SER A 57 -12.94 17.66 -26.62
C SER A 57 -13.06 17.65 -25.09
N THR A 58 -11.97 17.75 -24.38
CA THR A 58 -11.91 17.60 -22.91
C THR A 58 -11.73 18.91 -22.17
N SER A 59 -11.47 19.99 -22.89
CA SER A 59 -11.30 21.33 -22.34
C SER A 59 -12.63 21.95 -21.97
N LEU A 60 -12.68 22.58 -20.79
CA LEU A 60 -13.83 23.39 -20.40
C LEU A 60 -13.67 24.79 -20.97
N GLU A 61 -14.25 24.99 -22.13
CA GLU A 61 -14.26 26.27 -22.81
C GLU A 61 -15.55 27.03 -22.53
N ILE A 62 -15.42 28.25 -22.01
CA ILE A 62 -16.56 29.12 -21.70
C ILE A 62 -16.50 30.30 -22.67
N PRO A 63 -17.52 30.47 -23.52
CA PRO A 63 -17.56 31.62 -24.43
C PRO A 63 -17.74 32.92 -23.62
N LEU A 64 -17.03 33.98 -24.01
CA LEU A 64 -17.18 35.30 -23.39
C LEU A 64 -18.60 35.87 -23.56
N SER A 65 -19.39 35.35 -24.49
CA SER A 65 -20.81 35.67 -24.66
C SER A 65 -21.71 35.06 -23.61
N SER A 66 -21.21 34.13 -22.77
CA SER A 66 -22.00 33.49 -21.71
C SER A 66 -22.73 34.53 -20.88
N PRO A 67 -24.06 34.33 -20.61
CA PRO A 67 -24.84 35.24 -19.76
C PRO A 67 -24.40 35.23 -18.30
N TYR A 68 -23.61 34.26 -17.87
CA TYR A 68 -23.03 34.21 -16.53
C TYR A 68 -21.79 35.11 -16.35
N ILE A 69 -21.22 35.63 -17.45
CA ILE A 69 -20.13 36.63 -17.42
C ILE A 69 -20.74 38.02 -17.56
N ASP A 70 -20.69 38.80 -16.49
CA ASP A 70 -21.19 40.16 -16.55
C ASP A 70 -20.39 41.08 -17.47
N SER A 71 -20.92 42.26 -17.78
CA SER A 71 -20.31 43.18 -18.74
C SER A 71 -18.98 43.77 -18.27
N ALA A 72 -18.77 43.91 -16.97
CA ALA A 72 -17.56 44.46 -16.37
C ALA A 72 -16.44 43.39 -16.40
N ASP A 73 -16.75 42.16 -15.99
CA ASP A 73 -15.82 41.03 -16.02
C ASP A 73 -15.44 40.68 -17.45
N ARG A 74 -16.39 40.70 -18.38
CA ARG A 74 -16.12 40.52 -19.83
C ARG A 74 -15.14 41.55 -20.35
N ALA A 75 -15.32 42.84 -19.99
CA ALA A 75 -14.42 43.90 -20.38
C ALA A 75 -12.98 43.72 -19.83
N LEU A 76 -12.87 43.25 -18.58
CA LEU A 76 -11.59 42.94 -17.95
C LEU A 76 -10.89 41.76 -18.63
N LEU A 77 -11.62 40.69 -18.96
CA LEU A 77 -11.07 39.53 -19.66
C LEU A 77 -10.57 39.89 -21.05
N ILE A 78 -11.34 40.70 -21.81
CA ILE A 78 -10.90 41.21 -23.11
C ILE A 78 -9.67 42.09 -22.96
N ALA A 79 -9.61 42.98 -21.98
CA ALA A 79 -8.44 43.83 -21.72
C ALA A 79 -7.21 43.01 -21.33
N ALA A 80 -7.39 41.85 -20.69
CA ALA A 80 -6.33 40.89 -20.37
C ALA A 80 -5.87 40.01 -21.55
N GLY A 81 -6.51 40.16 -22.73
CA GLY A 81 -6.12 39.46 -23.96
C GLY A 81 -6.94 38.18 -24.22
N ALA A 82 -8.07 37.97 -23.52
CA ALA A 82 -8.95 36.88 -23.86
C ALA A 82 -9.55 37.05 -25.26
N GLY A 83 -9.64 35.94 -26.01
CA GLY A 83 -10.24 35.91 -27.36
C GLY A 83 -11.76 35.87 -27.30
N GLU A 84 -12.38 34.88 -27.94
CA GLU A 84 -13.82 34.68 -27.95
C GLU A 84 -14.29 33.84 -26.73
N SER A 85 -13.37 33.13 -26.06
CA SER A 85 -13.61 32.24 -24.96
C SER A 85 -12.51 32.27 -23.89
N ILE A 86 -12.77 31.69 -22.73
CA ILE A 86 -11.81 31.43 -21.68
C ILE A 86 -11.79 29.91 -21.36
N TRP A 87 -10.65 29.43 -20.91
CA TRP A 87 -10.46 28.07 -20.43
C TRP A 87 -10.58 28.05 -18.92
N LEU A 88 -11.46 27.19 -18.39
CA LEU A 88 -11.72 27.11 -16.96
C LEU A 88 -11.32 25.75 -16.40
N GLN A 89 -10.60 25.76 -15.28
CA GLN A 89 -10.46 24.63 -14.36
C GLN A 89 -11.18 24.95 -13.06
N LYS A 90 -12.02 24.05 -12.59
CA LYS A 90 -12.77 24.21 -11.34
C LYS A 90 -12.75 22.91 -10.54
N ALA A 91 -12.40 23.00 -9.25
CA ALA A 91 -12.73 21.98 -8.26
C ALA A 91 -14.23 22.05 -7.99
N MET A 92 -14.93 20.92 -8.17
CA MET A 92 -16.42 20.87 -8.11
C MET A 92 -16.91 20.28 -6.79
N ASP A 93 -16.33 20.74 -5.70
CA ASP A 93 -16.75 20.38 -4.35
C ASP A 93 -18.20 20.80 -4.04
N ASP A 94 -18.70 21.82 -4.72
CA ASP A 94 -20.09 22.26 -4.67
C ASP A 94 -21.08 21.28 -5.37
N LEU A 95 -20.58 20.39 -6.23
CA LEU A 95 -21.36 19.30 -6.82
C LEU A 95 -21.28 18.01 -6.00
N ALA A 96 -20.34 17.91 -5.06
CA ALA A 96 -20.22 16.78 -4.16
C ALA A 96 -21.38 16.81 -3.14
N GLN A 97 -22.22 15.80 -3.15
CA GLN A 97 -23.31 15.70 -2.20
C GLN A 97 -22.81 15.01 -0.93
N SER A 98 -22.92 15.69 0.22
CA SER A 98 -22.51 15.16 1.53
C SER A 98 -23.10 13.77 1.79
N GLY A 99 -22.23 12.80 2.13
CA GLY A 99 -22.63 11.44 2.48
C GLY A 99 -22.94 10.51 1.30
N LYS A 100 -22.74 10.95 0.06
CA LYS A 100 -22.95 10.11 -1.13
C LYS A 100 -21.72 9.33 -1.58
N THR A 101 -20.53 9.65 -1.09
CA THR A 101 -19.38 8.76 -1.19
C THR A 101 -19.39 7.86 0.02
N ALA A 102 -19.64 6.59 -0.18
CA ALA A 102 -19.75 5.61 0.89
C ALA A 102 -19.09 4.30 0.50
N GLY A 103 -18.51 3.65 1.51
CA GLY A 103 -18.02 2.27 1.41
C GLY A 103 -18.71 1.40 2.45
N GLU A 104 -19.22 0.26 2.04
CA GLU A 104 -19.72 -0.79 2.93
C GLU A 104 -18.94 -2.07 2.66
N THR A 105 -18.47 -2.73 3.72
CA THR A 105 -17.76 -4.01 3.62
C THR A 105 -18.37 -4.99 4.60
N ASP A 106 -18.80 -6.13 4.10
CA ASP A 106 -19.28 -7.27 4.85
C ASP A 106 -18.26 -8.42 4.73
N THR A 107 -17.83 -8.99 5.85
CA THR A 107 -16.95 -10.15 5.86
C THR A 107 -17.53 -11.25 6.73
N LEU A 108 -17.59 -12.45 6.19
CA LEU A 108 -17.93 -13.68 6.90
C LEU A 108 -16.75 -14.66 6.81
N ARG A 109 -16.23 -15.11 7.95
CA ARG A 109 -15.28 -16.22 8.02
C ARG A 109 -15.83 -17.33 8.89
N LEU A 110 -15.81 -18.54 8.38
CA LEU A 110 -16.20 -19.76 9.08
C LEU A 110 -15.02 -20.72 9.03
N LEU A 111 -14.54 -21.14 10.20
CA LEU A 111 -13.54 -22.18 10.37
C LEU A 111 -14.13 -23.31 11.20
N GLY A 112 -13.89 -24.54 10.80
CA GLY A 112 -14.25 -25.71 11.59
C GLY A 112 -13.26 -26.83 11.37
N GLY A 113 -13.01 -27.61 12.42
CA GLY A 113 -12.02 -28.67 12.33
C GLY A 113 -12.07 -29.63 13.50
N PHE A 114 -11.18 -30.58 13.41
CA PHE A 114 -10.90 -31.56 14.48
C PHE A 114 -9.41 -31.50 14.78
N GLU A 115 -9.08 -31.67 16.04
CA GLU A 115 -7.72 -31.82 16.51
C GLU A 115 -7.63 -33.00 17.46
N GLY A 116 -6.44 -33.54 17.56
CA GLY A 116 -6.27 -34.67 18.46
C GLY A 116 -4.82 -35.03 18.73
N ARG A 117 -4.64 -36.00 19.60
CA ARG A 117 -3.34 -36.57 19.94
C ARG A 117 -3.45 -38.07 20.03
N PHE A 118 -2.36 -38.74 19.71
CA PHE A 118 -2.21 -40.18 19.90
C PHE A 118 -0.75 -40.52 20.17
N GLU A 119 -0.51 -41.60 20.85
CA GLU A 119 0.84 -42.11 21.10
C GLU A 119 1.24 -43.06 19.97
N ALA A 120 2.41 -42.80 19.36
CA ALA A 120 3.03 -43.70 18.39
C ALA A 120 4.52 -43.84 18.68
N LEU A 121 5.04 -45.06 18.68
CA LEU A 121 6.46 -45.37 18.98
C LEU A 121 6.94 -44.80 20.33
N GLY A 122 6.06 -44.69 21.32
CA GLY A 122 6.35 -44.08 22.63
C GLY A 122 6.48 -42.57 22.60
N ARG A 123 5.93 -41.88 21.59
CA ARG A 123 5.95 -40.43 21.37
C ARG A 123 4.54 -39.87 21.23
N ASP A 124 4.33 -38.67 21.75
CA ASP A 124 3.08 -37.93 21.58
C ASP A 124 3.05 -37.30 20.18
N ILE A 125 2.05 -37.64 19.39
CA ILE A 125 1.77 -37.10 18.07
C ILE A 125 0.49 -36.27 18.15
N LYS A 126 0.54 -35.04 17.69
CA LYS A 126 -0.60 -34.12 17.55
C LYS A 126 -0.99 -34.05 16.08
N TRP A 127 -2.27 -33.89 15.83
CA TRP A 127 -2.78 -33.68 14.48
C TRP A 127 -3.97 -32.74 14.51
N ASP A 128 -4.16 -32.00 13.43
CA ASP A 128 -5.38 -31.27 13.14
C ASP A 128 -5.77 -31.38 11.69
N ILE A 129 -7.06 -31.27 11.45
CA ILE A 129 -7.67 -31.13 10.14
C ILE A 129 -8.71 -30.02 10.21
N SER A 130 -8.63 -29.07 9.28
CA SER A 130 -9.52 -27.92 9.29
C SER A 130 -9.98 -27.51 7.90
N TYR A 131 -11.13 -26.87 7.86
CA TYR A 131 -11.64 -26.18 6.69
C TYR A 131 -12.06 -24.78 7.06
N ASN A 132 -11.54 -23.79 6.31
CA ASN A 132 -11.85 -22.37 6.45
C ASN A 132 -12.52 -21.87 5.18
N ARG A 133 -13.62 -21.12 5.34
CA ARG A 133 -14.26 -20.36 4.27
C ARG A 133 -14.39 -18.90 4.68
N GLY A 134 -13.77 -18.03 3.88
CA GLY A 134 -13.88 -16.58 3.97
C GLY A 134 -14.63 -16.00 2.77
N VAL A 135 -15.51 -15.06 3.01
CA VAL A 135 -16.17 -14.25 1.97
C VAL A 135 -16.11 -12.80 2.42
N SER A 136 -15.62 -11.92 1.55
CA SER A 136 -15.65 -10.48 1.75
C SER A 136 -16.38 -9.85 0.57
N GLU A 137 -17.40 -9.06 0.84
CA GLU A 137 -18.18 -8.30 -0.13
C GLU A 137 -18.03 -6.82 0.21
N SER A 138 -17.72 -5.99 -0.77
CA SER A 138 -17.64 -4.55 -0.60
C SER A 138 -18.41 -3.85 -1.71
N THR A 139 -19.14 -2.80 -1.32
CA THR A 139 -19.79 -1.88 -2.25
C THR A 139 -19.24 -0.50 -1.99
N THR A 140 -18.73 0.14 -3.03
CA THR A 140 -18.31 1.55 -3.00
C THR A 140 -19.26 2.36 -3.86
N SER A 141 -19.63 3.54 -3.39
CA SER A 141 -20.42 4.50 -4.18
C SER A 141 -19.78 5.87 -4.13
N ASN A 142 -19.84 6.58 -5.25
CA ASN A 142 -19.34 7.95 -5.35
C ASN A 142 -20.19 8.79 -6.30
N THR A 143 -20.13 10.11 -6.13
CA THR A 143 -20.82 11.05 -7.02
C THR A 143 -20.05 11.14 -8.33
N GLN A 144 -20.72 10.85 -9.43
CA GLN A 144 -20.21 10.93 -10.79
C GLN A 144 -20.79 12.12 -11.53
N LEU A 145 -19.99 12.71 -12.42
CA LEU A 145 -20.44 13.75 -13.33
C LEU A 145 -20.99 13.10 -14.61
N ILE A 146 -22.23 13.40 -14.99
CA ILE A 146 -22.79 13.00 -16.28
C ILE A 146 -22.27 13.97 -17.32
N GLU A 147 -21.22 13.59 -18.06
CA GLU A 147 -20.49 14.49 -18.95
C GLU A 147 -21.40 15.19 -19.98
N VAL A 148 -22.28 14.44 -20.61
CA VAL A 148 -23.18 14.99 -21.63
C VAL A 148 -24.09 16.07 -21.04
N ASN A 149 -24.73 15.78 -19.91
CA ASN A 149 -25.61 16.72 -19.21
C ASN A 149 -24.85 17.95 -18.70
N TYR A 150 -23.61 17.72 -18.19
CA TYR A 150 -22.77 18.81 -17.71
C TYR A 150 -22.39 19.77 -18.82
N ARG A 151 -21.96 19.27 -19.99
CA ARG A 151 -21.65 20.11 -21.15
C ARG A 151 -22.87 20.87 -21.66
N GLU A 152 -24.03 20.23 -21.67
CA GLU A 152 -25.29 20.85 -22.06
C GLU A 152 -25.73 21.96 -21.09
N ALA A 153 -25.59 21.71 -19.77
CA ALA A 153 -26.01 22.64 -18.72
C ALA A 153 -25.14 23.92 -18.65
N ILE A 154 -23.88 23.86 -19.05
CA ILE A 154 -22.98 25.04 -19.06
C ILE A 154 -23.07 25.86 -20.36
N ASP A 155 -23.59 25.27 -21.45
CA ASP A 155 -23.83 25.97 -22.71
C ASP A 155 -25.22 26.63 -22.69
N VAL A 156 -25.23 27.91 -22.36
CA VAL A 156 -26.45 28.64 -22.03
C VAL A 156 -26.63 29.89 -22.86
N VAL A 157 -27.89 30.25 -23.12
CA VAL A 157 -28.31 31.45 -23.84
C VAL A 157 -29.40 32.20 -23.05
N VAL A 158 -29.64 33.44 -23.42
CA VAL A 158 -30.80 34.19 -22.88
C VAL A 158 -31.96 34.08 -23.90
N ASN A 159 -33.12 33.60 -23.46
CA ASN A 159 -34.29 33.47 -24.30
C ASN A 159 -35.03 34.81 -24.50
N ASP A 160 -36.06 34.82 -25.32
CA ASP A 160 -36.89 36.01 -25.62
C ASP A 160 -37.56 36.63 -24.40
N ALA A 161 -37.76 35.86 -23.32
CA ALA A 161 -38.29 36.34 -22.05
C ALA A 161 -37.23 36.95 -21.12
N GLY A 162 -35.94 36.90 -21.50
CA GLY A 162 -34.82 37.37 -20.69
C GLY A 162 -34.36 36.36 -19.64
N GLU A 163 -34.76 35.09 -19.71
CA GLU A 163 -34.37 34.01 -18.83
C GLU A 163 -33.20 33.23 -19.42
N ILE A 164 -32.33 32.69 -18.54
CA ILE A 164 -31.20 31.84 -18.97
C ILE A 164 -31.72 30.43 -19.19
N GLU A 165 -31.48 29.86 -20.36
CA GLU A 165 -31.82 28.48 -20.73
C GLU A 165 -30.65 27.80 -21.42
N CYS A 166 -30.69 26.45 -21.49
CA CYS A 166 -29.67 25.70 -22.22
C CYS A 166 -29.78 25.95 -23.73
N SER A 167 -28.67 26.13 -24.42
CA SER A 167 -28.61 26.40 -25.87
C SER A 167 -29.18 25.25 -26.71
N SER A 168 -29.19 24.03 -26.17
CA SER A 168 -29.70 22.82 -26.83
C SER A 168 -31.19 22.83 -27.05
N GLY A 169 -31.97 23.64 -26.30
CA GLY A 169 -33.43 23.59 -26.30
C GLY A 169 -34.02 22.33 -25.69
N ASN A 170 -33.23 21.50 -25.01
CA ASN A 170 -33.69 20.32 -24.29
C ASN A 170 -34.51 20.77 -23.06
N PRO A 171 -35.82 20.42 -22.97
CA PRO A 171 -36.68 20.86 -21.86
C PRO A 171 -36.32 20.24 -20.51
N GLU A 172 -35.49 19.18 -20.48
CA GLU A 172 -35.01 18.55 -19.26
C GLU A 172 -33.72 19.19 -18.77
N CYS A 173 -33.02 19.97 -19.62
CA CYS A 173 -31.76 20.61 -19.25
C CYS A 173 -31.99 21.73 -18.23
N VAL A 174 -31.19 21.69 -17.18
CA VAL A 174 -31.19 22.74 -16.14
C VAL A 174 -29.88 23.52 -16.25
N PRO A 175 -29.90 24.84 -16.54
CA PRO A 175 -28.72 25.67 -16.69
C PRO A 175 -27.84 25.66 -15.44
N LEU A 176 -26.52 25.50 -15.62
CA LEU A 176 -25.54 25.42 -14.55
C LEU A 176 -24.55 26.59 -14.60
N ASN A 177 -24.54 27.43 -13.56
CA ASN A 177 -23.52 28.46 -13.41
C ASN A 177 -22.26 27.94 -12.73
N ILE A 178 -21.21 27.66 -13.48
CA ILE A 178 -19.93 27.15 -12.97
C ILE A 178 -18.93 28.25 -12.56
N LEU A 179 -19.21 29.51 -12.85
CA LEU A 179 -18.34 30.65 -12.49
C LEU A 179 -18.48 31.07 -11.02
N GLY A 180 -19.49 30.52 -10.32
CA GLY A 180 -19.72 30.71 -8.90
C GLY A 180 -19.86 29.40 -8.15
N ILE A 181 -20.31 29.48 -6.90
CA ILE A 181 -20.69 28.31 -6.09
C ILE A 181 -22.06 27.83 -6.59
N VAL A 182 -22.16 26.55 -6.96
CA VAL A 182 -23.42 25.95 -7.38
C VAL A 182 -24.26 25.60 -6.14
N THR A 183 -25.45 26.18 -6.07
CA THR A 183 -26.41 25.95 -4.96
C THR A 183 -27.76 25.44 -5.43
N ASP A 184 -28.02 25.41 -6.74
CA ASP A 184 -29.24 24.89 -7.30
C ASP A 184 -29.25 23.35 -7.31
N SER A 185 -30.08 22.76 -6.46
CA SER A 185 -30.19 21.30 -6.36
C SER A 185 -30.70 20.64 -7.64
N ALA A 186 -31.56 21.32 -8.42
CA ALA A 186 -32.05 20.77 -9.69
C ALA A 186 -30.92 20.69 -10.74
N ALA A 187 -30.06 21.71 -10.79
CA ALA A 187 -28.89 21.70 -11.66
C ALA A 187 -27.87 20.62 -11.21
N ILE A 188 -27.63 20.48 -9.90
CA ILE A 188 -26.78 19.43 -9.36
C ILE A 188 -27.31 18.04 -9.71
N ASP A 189 -28.60 17.79 -9.50
CA ASP A 189 -29.24 16.50 -9.80
C ASP A 189 -29.26 16.19 -11.31
N TYR A 190 -29.30 17.21 -12.17
CA TYR A 190 -29.24 17.04 -13.63
C TYR A 190 -27.86 16.62 -14.10
N VAL A 191 -26.79 17.15 -13.50
CA VAL A 191 -25.41 16.91 -13.96
C VAL A 191 -24.69 15.82 -13.20
N THR A 192 -25.24 15.27 -12.12
CA THR A 192 -24.62 14.24 -11.29
C THR A 192 -25.44 12.97 -11.17
N THR A 193 -24.79 11.85 -10.95
CA THR A 193 -25.40 10.56 -10.59
C THR A 193 -24.53 9.84 -9.58
N GLN A 194 -25.06 8.74 -9.00
CA GLN A 194 -24.24 7.83 -8.18
C GLN A 194 -23.71 6.71 -9.05
N GLY A 195 -22.39 6.50 -9.00
CA GLY A 195 -21.74 5.30 -9.52
C GLY A 195 -21.54 4.28 -8.41
N TYR A 196 -21.68 3.00 -8.71
CA TYR A 196 -21.53 1.89 -7.78
C TYR A 196 -20.52 0.89 -8.29
N GLU A 197 -19.72 0.36 -7.35
CA GLU A 197 -18.72 -0.67 -7.60
C GLU A 197 -18.86 -1.76 -6.55
N ASP A 198 -19.16 -2.98 -6.99
CA ASP A 198 -19.28 -4.14 -6.13
C ASP A 198 -18.05 -5.04 -6.32
N ALA A 199 -17.44 -5.46 -5.22
CA ALA A 199 -16.36 -6.44 -5.23
C ALA A 199 -16.67 -7.58 -4.27
N LYS A 200 -16.35 -8.80 -4.70
CA LYS A 200 -16.49 -10.02 -3.90
C LYS A 200 -15.25 -10.86 -3.98
N MET A 201 -14.67 -11.17 -2.82
CA MET A 201 -13.57 -12.11 -2.67
C MET A 201 -14.02 -13.32 -1.88
N THR A 202 -13.63 -14.52 -2.35
CA THR A 202 -13.91 -15.77 -1.64
C THR A 202 -12.62 -16.56 -1.51
N GLN A 203 -12.35 -17.05 -0.31
CA GLN A 203 -11.24 -17.93 -0.01
C GLN A 203 -11.75 -19.20 0.65
N ASN A 204 -11.29 -20.36 0.19
CA ASN A 204 -11.50 -21.65 0.83
C ASN A 204 -10.13 -22.28 1.08
N VAL A 205 -9.90 -22.74 2.31
CA VAL A 205 -8.63 -23.40 2.69
C VAL A 205 -8.96 -24.71 3.41
N PHE A 206 -8.41 -25.79 2.91
CA PHE A 206 -8.37 -27.08 3.57
C PHE A 206 -6.96 -27.35 4.04
N GLN A 207 -6.79 -27.81 5.28
CA GLN A 207 -5.49 -28.00 5.90
C GLN A 207 -5.45 -29.26 6.74
N ILE A 208 -4.33 -29.99 6.69
CA ILE A 208 -4.01 -31.11 7.59
C ILE A 208 -2.60 -30.90 8.10
N ASN A 209 -2.43 -31.03 9.41
CA ASN A 209 -1.14 -30.95 10.09
C ASN A 209 -0.92 -32.17 10.98
N VAL A 210 0.31 -32.61 11.05
CA VAL A 210 0.78 -33.64 12.00
C VAL A 210 2.11 -33.16 12.57
N SER A 211 2.22 -33.12 13.88
CA SER A 211 3.46 -32.74 14.56
C SER A 211 3.73 -33.59 15.78
N GLY A 212 4.98 -33.73 16.16
CA GLY A 212 5.34 -34.46 17.36
C GLY A 212 6.84 -34.62 17.55
N ASP A 213 7.17 -35.25 18.64
CA ASP A 213 8.52 -35.60 19.00
C ASP A 213 9.01 -36.77 18.14
N LEU A 214 10.23 -36.61 17.51
CA LEU A 214 10.74 -37.60 16.57
C LEU A 214 11.82 -38.48 17.20
N ILE A 215 12.94 -37.88 17.61
CA ILE A 215 14.09 -38.61 18.21
C ILE A 215 14.72 -37.80 19.35
N ASP A 216 15.35 -38.50 20.31
CA ASP A 216 16.13 -37.87 21.36
C ASP A 216 17.50 -37.48 20.81
N LEU A 217 17.83 -36.21 20.92
CA LEU A 217 19.14 -35.65 20.64
C LEU A 217 19.81 -35.26 21.96
N PRO A 218 21.14 -35.04 21.98
CA PRO A 218 21.82 -34.68 23.24
C PRO A 218 21.26 -33.43 23.93
N GLY A 219 20.77 -32.44 23.19
CA GLY A 219 20.22 -31.19 23.71
C GLY A 219 18.74 -31.25 24.06
N GLY A 220 18.04 -32.34 23.76
CA GLY A 220 16.60 -32.48 23.92
C GLY A 220 15.93 -33.26 22.80
N VAL A 221 14.61 -33.20 22.70
CA VAL A 221 13.87 -33.95 21.69
C VAL A 221 13.77 -33.15 20.40
N MET A 222 14.15 -33.76 19.29
CA MET A 222 13.90 -33.22 17.95
C MET A 222 12.41 -33.26 17.66
N GLN A 223 11.86 -32.14 17.23
CA GLN A 223 10.46 -32.01 16.83
C GLN A 223 10.34 -31.95 15.31
N LEU A 224 9.27 -32.58 14.77
CA LEU A 224 8.95 -32.56 13.36
C LEU A 224 7.48 -32.18 13.18
N GLY A 225 7.20 -31.23 12.30
CA GLY A 225 5.88 -30.91 11.78
C GLY A 225 5.83 -31.18 10.28
N VAL A 226 4.75 -31.76 9.81
CA VAL A 226 4.44 -31.94 8.38
C VAL A 226 3.00 -31.55 8.12
N GLY A 227 2.73 -30.96 6.96
CA GLY A 227 1.39 -30.53 6.63
C GLY A 227 1.11 -30.52 5.13
N TYR A 228 -0.18 -30.40 4.84
CA TYR A 228 -0.72 -30.19 3.51
C TYR A 228 -1.78 -29.11 3.56
N GLU A 229 -1.74 -28.21 2.59
CA GLU A 229 -2.75 -27.16 2.41
C GLU A 229 -3.25 -27.17 0.98
N GLU A 230 -4.56 -27.02 0.80
CA GLU A 230 -5.19 -26.71 -0.48
C GLU A 230 -6.00 -25.42 -0.31
N ARG A 231 -5.71 -24.42 -1.15
CA ARG A 231 -6.36 -23.11 -1.11
C ARG A 231 -6.98 -22.81 -2.45
N LYS A 232 -8.18 -22.24 -2.42
CA LYS A 232 -8.85 -21.69 -3.60
C LYS A 232 -9.29 -20.29 -3.32
N GLU A 233 -8.91 -19.36 -4.20
CA GLU A 233 -9.30 -17.95 -4.14
C GLU A 233 -10.02 -17.54 -5.42
N THR A 234 -11.08 -16.76 -5.28
CA THR A 234 -11.81 -16.18 -6.41
C THR A 234 -12.15 -14.72 -6.12
N GLY A 235 -12.04 -13.88 -7.14
CA GLY A 235 -12.42 -12.47 -7.12
C GLY A 235 -13.41 -12.15 -8.22
N ASP A 236 -14.36 -11.29 -7.90
CA ASP A 236 -15.37 -10.76 -8.83
C ASP A 236 -15.54 -9.27 -8.51
N TYR A 237 -15.37 -8.41 -9.52
CA TYR A 237 -15.57 -6.98 -9.43
C TYR A 237 -16.51 -6.51 -10.53
N ARG A 238 -17.52 -5.76 -10.17
CA ARG A 238 -18.57 -5.31 -11.07
C ARG A 238 -18.88 -3.83 -10.85
N PRO A 239 -18.44 -2.96 -11.75
CA PRO A 239 -18.94 -1.61 -11.84
C PRO A 239 -20.39 -1.62 -12.36
N ASP A 240 -21.17 -0.61 -12.00
CA ASP A 240 -22.50 -0.43 -12.59
C ASP A 240 -22.43 -0.07 -14.09
N ASP A 241 -23.59 -0.05 -14.75
CA ASP A 241 -23.67 0.24 -16.20
C ASP A 241 -23.18 1.66 -16.56
N PHE A 242 -23.23 2.61 -15.64
CA PHE A 242 -22.78 3.98 -15.87
C PHE A 242 -21.25 4.02 -15.94
N LEU A 243 -20.58 3.44 -14.95
CA LEU A 243 -19.13 3.33 -14.85
C LEU A 243 -18.56 2.38 -15.92
N ALA A 244 -19.22 1.25 -16.14
CA ALA A 244 -18.78 0.26 -17.12
C ALA A 244 -18.79 0.80 -18.57
N ASN A 245 -19.65 1.77 -18.87
CA ASN A 245 -19.72 2.39 -20.19
C ASN A 245 -18.99 3.74 -20.30
N GLY A 246 -18.25 4.16 -19.26
CA GLY A 246 -17.49 5.41 -19.27
C GLY A 246 -18.34 6.65 -19.54
N ARG A 247 -19.57 6.70 -19.04
CA ARG A 247 -20.50 7.82 -19.29
C ARG A 247 -20.21 9.06 -18.42
N GLY A 248 -19.31 8.92 -17.45
CA GLY A 248 -18.76 10.01 -16.65
C GLY A 248 -17.51 10.60 -17.27
N ARG A 249 -16.73 11.28 -16.45
CA ARG A 249 -15.41 11.82 -16.82
C ARG A 249 -14.25 10.84 -16.63
N SER A 250 -14.51 9.64 -16.17
CA SER A 250 -13.52 8.56 -16.06
C SER A 250 -13.58 7.63 -17.26
N ALA A 251 -12.49 6.96 -17.54
CA ALA A 251 -12.48 5.84 -18.49
C ALA A 251 -13.46 4.76 -18.05
N ALA A 252 -13.94 3.96 -19.01
CA ALA A 252 -14.80 2.82 -18.74
C ALA A 252 -14.11 1.81 -17.81
N LEU A 253 -14.81 1.40 -16.75
CA LEU A 253 -14.32 0.39 -15.82
C LEU A 253 -14.76 -1.00 -16.28
N ALA A 254 -13.82 -1.86 -16.60
CA ALA A 254 -14.14 -3.22 -17.01
C ALA A 254 -14.38 -4.13 -15.79
N PRO A 255 -15.38 -5.04 -15.85
CA PRO A 255 -15.57 -6.02 -14.80
C PRO A 255 -14.41 -7.02 -14.75
N LEU A 256 -14.03 -7.47 -13.55
CA LEU A 256 -13.01 -8.50 -13.33
C LEU A 256 -13.67 -9.74 -12.77
N ALA A 257 -13.28 -10.92 -13.28
CA ALA A 257 -13.57 -12.20 -12.66
C ALA A 257 -12.39 -13.14 -12.87
N GLY A 258 -11.89 -13.71 -11.78
CA GLY A 258 -10.76 -14.62 -11.85
C GLY A 258 -10.55 -15.37 -10.55
N GLY A 259 -9.58 -16.27 -10.56
CA GLY A 259 -9.22 -17.02 -9.38
C GLY A 259 -8.08 -17.99 -9.64
N PHE A 260 -7.55 -18.56 -8.57
CA PHE A 260 -6.49 -19.55 -8.58
C PHE A 260 -6.69 -20.60 -7.49
N ASP A 261 -6.01 -21.71 -7.67
CA ASP A 261 -5.89 -22.77 -6.67
C ASP A 261 -4.40 -22.96 -6.33
N THR A 262 -4.09 -23.24 -5.05
CA THR A 262 -2.76 -23.70 -4.62
C THR A 262 -2.84 -25.05 -3.92
N LYS A 263 -1.80 -25.86 -4.08
CA LYS A 263 -1.58 -27.11 -3.35
C LYS A 263 -0.17 -27.10 -2.79
N GLU A 264 -0.05 -27.33 -1.50
CA GLU A 264 1.17 -27.08 -0.79
C GLU A 264 1.50 -28.20 0.20
N TRP A 265 2.76 -28.65 0.18
CA TRP A 265 3.33 -29.57 1.16
C TRP A 265 4.43 -28.89 1.91
N TYR A 266 4.48 -29.09 3.20
CA TYR A 266 5.53 -28.51 4.03
C TYR A 266 5.99 -29.43 5.15
N ALA A 267 7.24 -29.24 5.56
CA ALA A 267 7.84 -29.88 6.71
C ALA A 267 8.74 -28.89 7.44
N GLU A 268 8.72 -28.95 8.76
CA GLU A 268 9.55 -28.12 9.63
C GLU A 268 10.11 -28.94 10.79
N THR A 269 11.30 -28.58 11.24
CA THR A 269 11.95 -29.28 12.37
C THR A 269 12.78 -28.32 13.21
N ILE A 270 12.81 -28.62 14.53
CA ILE A 270 13.71 -28.00 15.51
C ILE A 270 14.57 -29.09 16.12
N MET A 271 15.87 -28.88 16.10
CA MET A 271 16.88 -29.86 16.54
C MET A 271 17.75 -29.28 17.66
N PRO A 272 17.46 -29.57 18.94
CA PRO A 272 18.34 -29.21 20.06
C PRO A 272 19.56 -30.16 20.09
N LEU A 273 20.76 -29.64 19.80
CA LEU A 273 21.94 -30.46 19.50
C LEU A 273 22.84 -30.71 20.69
N VAL A 274 22.90 -29.80 21.66
CA VAL A 274 23.90 -29.83 22.73
C VAL A 274 23.29 -30.00 24.09
N ASP A 275 23.82 -30.98 24.81
CA ASP A 275 23.56 -31.16 26.25
C ASP A 275 24.31 -30.06 27.03
N PRO A 276 23.63 -29.24 27.83
CA PRO A 276 24.27 -28.23 28.69
C PRO A 276 25.36 -28.78 29.64
N GLU A 277 25.31 -30.06 29.95
CA GLU A 277 26.29 -30.72 30.84
C GLU A 277 27.67 -30.91 30.14
N TRP A 278 27.71 -30.90 28.80
CA TRP A 278 28.99 -31.14 28.06
C TRP A 278 29.93 -29.95 28.11
N LEU A 279 29.37 -28.74 28.06
CA LEU A 279 30.16 -27.50 28.04
C LEU A 279 29.48 -26.46 28.93
N PRO A 280 30.03 -26.13 30.11
CA PRO A 280 29.34 -25.23 31.08
C PRO A 280 29.02 -23.83 30.55
N ILE A 281 29.64 -23.39 29.48
CA ILE A 281 29.41 -22.08 28.85
C ILE A 281 28.38 -22.19 27.72
N LEU A 282 28.27 -23.34 27.06
CA LEU A 282 27.37 -23.56 25.93
C LEU A 282 26.05 -24.15 26.42
N THR A 283 25.05 -23.29 26.65
CA THR A 283 23.79 -23.67 27.31
C THR A 283 22.81 -24.31 26.34
N ALA A 284 22.79 -23.90 25.09
CA ALA A 284 21.98 -24.50 24.04
C ALA A 284 22.58 -24.27 22.65
N VAL A 285 22.42 -25.24 21.77
CA VAL A 285 22.57 -25.09 20.32
C VAL A 285 21.36 -25.70 19.66
N GLU A 286 20.63 -24.92 18.92
CA GLU A 286 19.44 -25.36 18.19
C GLU A 286 19.62 -25.06 16.72
N LEU A 287 19.23 -26.00 15.87
CA LEU A 287 19.06 -25.80 14.44
C LEU A 287 17.57 -25.88 14.12
N GLU A 288 17.13 -25.03 13.25
CA GLU A 288 15.79 -25.07 12.65
C GLU A 288 15.89 -25.22 11.15
N ALA A 289 14.99 -25.95 10.55
CA ALA A 289 14.86 -26.06 9.12
C ALA A 289 13.40 -26.22 8.75
N ALA A 290 12.98 -25.54 7.68
CA ALA A 290 11.67 -25.66 7.09
C ALA A 290 11.78 -25.72 5.56
N PHE A 291 10.84 -26.45 4.94
CA PHE A 291 10.71 -26.57 3.50
C PHE A 291 9.24 -26.58 3.13
N ARG A 292 8.86 -25.90 2.04
CA ARG A 292 7.51 -25.90 1.48
C ARG A 292 7.56 -25.91 -0.04
N GLU A 293 6.84 -26.81 -0.67
CA GLU A 293 6.57 -26.83 -2.10
C GLU A 293 5.15 -26.30 -2.33
N VAL A 294 5.02 -25.31 -3.20
CA VAL A 294 3.76 -24.70 -3.62
C VAL A 294 3.53 -24.99 -5.09
N ASP A 295 2.34 -25.48 -5.45
CA ASP A 295 1.88 -25.64 -6.84
C ASP A 295 0.71 -24.68 -7.05
N HIS A 296 0.96 -23.55 -7.72
CA HIS A 296 -0.02 -22.51 -8.01
C HIS A 296 -0.55 -22.66 -9.43
N SER A 297 -1.88 -22.66 -9.61
CA SER A 297 -2.53 -22.95 -10.88
C SER A 297 -2.12 -22.05 -12.06
N ASN A 298 -1.67 -20.83 -11.81
CA ASN A 298 -1.23 -19.87 -12.82
C ASN A 298 0.29 -19.70 -12.84
N ALA A 299 0.93 -19.44 -11.67
CA ALA A 299 2.35 -19.15 -11.58
C ALA A 299 3.25 -20.41 -11.47
N GLY A 300 2.65 -21.63 -11.48
CA GLY A 300 3.38 -22.88 -11.46
C GLY A 300 3.97 -23.24 -10.10
N LYS A 301 4.99 -24.10 -10.11
CA LYS A 301 5.64 -24.63 -8.91
C LYS A 301 6.74 -23.72 -8.41
N ALA A 302 6.80 -23.60 -7.08
CA ALA A 302 7.88 -22.91 -6.38
C ALA A 302 8.19 -23.60 -5.05
N ASP A 303 9.45 -23.53 -4.66
CA ASP A 303 9.94 -24.04 -3.38
C ASP A 303 10.31 -22.86 -2.47
N THR A 304 10.04 -23.00 -1.19
CA THR A 304 10.54 -22.09 -0.16
C THR A 304 11.24 -22.90 0.92
N TRP A 305 12.27 -22.33 1.51
CA TRP A 305 12.99 -23.00 2.58
C TRP A 305 13.60 -21.99 3.56
N ASN A 306 13.83 -22.47 4.76
CA ASN A 306 14.45 -21.73 5.85
C ASN A 306 15.43 -22.64 6.57
N VAL A 307 16.61 -22.11 6.92
CA VAL A 307 17.57 -22.77 7.80
C VAL A 307 18.09 -21.74 8.79
N GLY A 308 17.92 -22.01 10.07
CA GLY A 308 18.37 -21.14 11.15
C GLY A 308 19.18 -21.88 12.22
N ALA A 309 19.98 -21.11 12.95
CA ALA A 309 20.72 -21.58 14.10
C ALA A 309 20.64 -20.59 15.24
N ARG A 310 20.52 -21.14 16.46
CA ARG A 310 20.57 -20.39 17.70
C ARG A 310 21.58 -21.02 18.66
N VAL A 311 22.52 -20.21 19.16
CA VAL A 311 23.57 -20.62 20.10
C VAL A 311 23.44 -19.77 21.35
N VAL A 312 23.24 -20.39 22.51
CA VAL A 312 23.12 -19.71 23.80
C VAL A 312 24.37 -19.97 24.63
N LEU A 313 25.04 -18.90 25.02
CA LEU A 313 26.24 -18.90 25.85
C LEU A 313 25.91 -18.33 27.23
N GLY A 314 26.02 -19.15 28.26
CA GLY A 314 25.92 -18.72 29.67
C GLY A 314 27.32 -18.43 30.23
N ILE A 315 27.78 -17.19 30.18
CA ILE A 315 29.11 -16.81 30.62
C ILE A 315 29.06 -16.32 32.07
N PRO A 316 29.67 -17.03 33.02
CA PRO A 316 29.64 -16.65 34.44
C PRO A 316 30.10 -15.19 34.62
N VAL A 317 29.37 -14.44 35.46
CA VAL A 317 29.61 -13.01 35.80
C VAL A 317 29.27 -12.04 34.64
N VAL A 318 29.39 -12.46 33.39
CA VAL A 318 29.08 -11.62 32.20
C VAL A 318 27.59 -11.64 31.89
N GLY A 319 26.98 -12.83 31.87
CA GLY A 319 25.56 -13.01 31.55
C GLY A 319 25.31 -14.01 30.44
N GLU A 320 24.15 -13.93 29.86
CA GLU A 320 23.71 -14.78 28.75
C GLU A 320 23.86 -14.02 27.42
N LEU A 321 24.53 -14.66 26.47
CA LEU A 321 24.63 -14.18 25.09
C LEU A 321 24.02 -15.23 24.16
N THR A 322 22.96 -14.85 23.46
CA THR A 322 22.37 -15.66 22.39
C THR A 322 22.85 -15.11 21.05
N LEU A 323 23.48 -15.95 20.24
CA LEU A 323 23.75 -15.67 18.82
C LEU A 323 22.69 -16.36 17.99
N ARG A 324 22.20 -15.69 16.95
CA ARG A 324 21.20 -16.23 16.04
C ARG A 324 21.50 -15.83 14.61
N GLY A 325 21.20 -16.73 13.69
CA GLY A 325 21.31 -16.45 12.26
C GLY A 325 20.34 -17.31 11.48
N ASN A 326 19.87 -16.80 10.37
CA ASN A 326 18.89 -17.44 9.52
C ASN A 326 19.15 -17.12 8.06
N VAL A 327 18.89 -18.10 7.19
CA VAL A 327 18.89 -17.96 5.73
C VAL A 327 17.57 -18.49 5.21
N THR A 328 16.88 -17.70 4.40
CA THR A 328 15.54 -18.00 3.91
C THR A 328 15.45 -17.72 2.43
N GLU A 329 14.81 -18.63 1.69
CA GLU A 329 14.24 -18.34 0.37
C GLU A 329 12.72 -18.37 0.48
N ALA A 330 12.06 -17.28 0.08
CA ALA A 330 10.61 -17.14 0.09
C ALA A 330 10.08 -16.79 -1.30
N VAL A 331 8.80 -17.07 -1.54
CA VAL A 331 8.11 -16.72 -2.78
C VAL A 331 6.79 -16.01 -2.49
N ARG A 332 6.40 -15.11 -3.39
CA ARG A 332 5.06 -14.53 -3.44
C ARG A 332 4.41 -14.86 -4.78
N ALA A 333 3.26 -15.51 -4.75
CA ALA A 333 2.47 -15.73 -5.95
C ALA A 333 1.73 -14.45 -6.37
N PRO A 334 1.45 -14.27 -7.68
CA PRO A 334 0.65 -13.16 -8.16
C PRO A 334 -0.76 -13.14 -7.56
N SER A 335 -1.27 -11.97 -7.27
CA SER A 335 -2.64 -11.76 -6.79
C SER A 335 -3.67 -11.88 -7.92
N ILE A 336 -4.97 -12.02 -7.56
CA ILE A 336 -6.07 -12.07 -8.55
C ILE A 336 -6.10 -10.81 -9.42
N VAL A 337 -5.83 -9.63 -8.84
CA VAL A 337 -5.84 -8.36 -9.58
C VAL A 337 -4.66 -8.30 -10.55
N GLU A 338 -3.46 -8.70 -10.11
CA GLU A 338 -2.27 -8.73 -10.97
C GLU A 338 -2.44 -9.70 -12.16
N LEU A 339 -3.14 -10.82 -11.95
CA LEU A 339 -3.38 -11.81 -13.01
C LEU A 339 -4.53 -11.41 -13.95
N PHE A 340 -5.65 -10.98 -13.40
CA PHE A 340 -6.93 -10.97 -14.12
C PHE A 340 -7.56 -9.61 -14.31
N LEU A 341 -6.90 -8.49 -13.87
CA LEU A 341 -7.42 -7.16 -14.16
C LEU A 341 -7.57 -7.03 -15.69
N PRO A 342 -8.79 -6.83 -16.22
CA PRO A 342 -8.97 -6.71 -17.66
C PRO A 342 -8.26 -5.48 -18.18
N GLN A 343 -7.82 -5.54 -19.43
CA GLN A 343 -7.30 -4.35 -20.10
C GLN A 343 -8.40 -3.30 -20.19
N SER A 344 -8.16 -2.17 -19.54
CA SER A 344 -9.04 -1.02 -19.55
C SER A 344 -8.30 0.18 -20.14
N GLU A 345 -9.05 1.08 -20.77
CA GLU A 345 -8.52 2.34 -21.23
C GLU A 345 -7.94 3.12 -20.06
N THR A 346 -6.77 3.69 -20.26
CA THR A 346 -6.08 4.55 -19.29
C THR A 346 -5.47 5.75 -20.01
N PHE A 347 -5.08 6.76 -19.21
CA PHE A 347 -4.43 7.96 -19.72
C PHE A 347 -3.17 8.21 -18.92
N ALA A 348 -2.06 8.50 -19.59
CA ALA A 348 -0.79 8.76 -18.96
C ALA A 348 -0.09 10.01 -19.52
N PHE A 349 0.57 10.73 -18.63
CA PHE A 349 1.67 11.64 -18.94
C PHE A 349 2.97 10.86 -18.84
N ALA A 350 3.97 11.24 -19.59
CA ALA A 350 5.29 10.64 -19.52
C ALA A 350 6.37 11.60 -20.03
N ASP A 351 7.53 11.54 -19.41
CA ASP A 351 8.73 12.20 -19.90
C ASP A 351 9.26 11.38 -21.09
N ASP A 352 8.98 11.88 -22.31
CA ASP A 352 9.38 11.18 -23.53
C ASP A 352 10.91 11.27 -23.73
N PRO A 353 11.64 10.14 -23.71
CA PRO A 353 13.09 10.11 -23.87
C PRO A 353 13.60 10.73 -25.18
N CYS A 354 12.75 10.80 -26.21
CA CYS A 354 13.11 11.39 -27.49
C CYS A 354 12.79 12.89 -27.59
N ASP A 355 12.16 13.49 -26.58
CA ASP A 355 11.97 14.94 -26.49
C ASP A 355 13.30 15.62 -26.09
N PRO A 356 13.69 16.74 -26.70
CA PRO A 356 14.94 17.45 -26.37
C PRO A 356 15.12 17.76 -24.87
N ARG A 357 14.02 17.95 -24.16
CA ARG A 357 14.04 18.20 -22.70
C ARG A 357 14.62 17.03 -21.90
N TYR A 358 14.46 15.79 -22.40
CA TYR A 358 14.81 14.55 -21.69
C TYR A 358 15.87 13.70 -22.41
N LEU A 359 16.23 14.08 -23.63
CA LEU A 359 17.15 13.31 -24.47
C LEU A 359 18.52 13.09 -23.82
N ASP A 360 18.99 14.07 -23.03
CA ASP A 360 20.27 14.04 -22.35
C ASP A 360 20.16 13.63 -20.85
N SER A 361 18.97 13.31 -20.36
CA SER A 361 18.73 12.96 -18.95
C SER A 361 18.93 11.47 -18.61
N GLY A 362 19.05 10.61 -19.61
CA GLY A 362 19.22 9.16 -19.40
C GLY A 362 20.66 8.74 -19.09
N PRO A 363 20.86 7.47 -18.70
CA PRO A 363 22.18 6.93 -18.36
C PRO A 363 23.13 6.87 -19.55
N SER A 364 22.61 6.83 -20.77
CA SER A 364 23.37 6.75 -22.02
C SER A 364 22.78 7.66 -23.10
N PRO A 365 22.97 9.00 -23.01
CA PRO A 365 22.35 9.97 -23.94
C PRO A 365 22.62 9.70 -25.42
N GLU A 366 23.85 9.25 -25.75
CA GLU A 366 24.22 8.92 -27.14
C GLU A 366 23.43 7.70 -27.67
N THR A 367 23.27 6.67 -26.84
CA THR A 367 22.46 5.48 -27.17
C THR A 367 21.00 5.87 -27.36
N ARG A 368 20.42 6.64 -26.43
CA ARG A 368 19.05 7.13 -26.50
C ARG A 368 18.81 7.91 -27.79
N ARG A 369 19.64 8.92 -28.11
CA ARG A 369 19.55 9.71 -29.31
C ARG A 369 19.64 8.87 -30.60
N SER A 370 20.57 7.92 -30.65
CA SER A 370 20.74 7.02 -31.80
C SER A 370 19.55 6.06 -31.98
N THR A 371 18.95 5.60 -30.88
CA THR A 371 17.79 4.71 -30.92
C THR A 371 16.54 5.45 -31.38
N CYS A 372 16.28 6.68 -30.89
CA CYS A 372 15.20 7.54 -31.37
C CYS A 372 15.29 7.81 -32.88
N LEU A 373 16.49 8.17 -33.38
CA LEU A 373 16.73 8.37 -34.79
C LEU A 373 16.51 7.09 -35.63
N SER A 374 16.96 5.94 -35.11
CA SER A 374 16.82 4.64 -35.79
C SER A 374 15.37 4.22 -35.93
N GLU A 375 14.55 4.42 -34.89
CA GLU A 375 13.12 4.12 -34.92
C GLU A 375 12.39 5.05 -35.91
N ALA A 376 12.65 6.36 -35.86
CA ALA A 376 12.05 7.31 -36.80
C ALA A 376 12.38 6.97 -38.24
N GLN A 377 13.63 6.58 -38.53
CA GLN A 377 14.04 6.14 -39.87
C GLN A 377 13.34 4.82 -40.28
N ALA A 378 13.23 3.88 -39.39
CA ALA A 378 12.60 2.59 -39.67
C ALA A 378 11.09 2.72 -39.92
N SER A 379 10.40 3.59 -39.18
CA SER A 379 8.96 3.87 -39.34
C SER A 379 8.64 4.88 -40.44
N GLY A 380 9.64 5.64 -40.91
CA GLY A 380 9.45 6.76 -41.84
C GLY A 380 8.76 7.97 -41.21
N ALA A 381 8.78 8.08 -39.90
CA ALA A 381 8.20 9.20 -39.16
C ALA A 381 9.06 10.46 -39.26
N SER A 382 8.40 11.63 -39.17
CA SER A 382 9.07 12.93 -39.13
C SER A 382 9.56 13.22 -37.73
N TYR A 383 10.89 13.20 -37.52
CA TYR A 383 11.51 13.43 -36.22
C TYR A 383 12.80 14.23 -36.36
N ASP A 384 12.92 15.30 -35.59
CA ASP A 384 14.14 16.08 -35.44
C ASP A 384 14.47 16.20 -33.94
N PRO A 385 15.60 15.65 -33.49
CA PRO A 385 15.94 15.59 -32.06
C PRO A 385 16.18 16.97 -31.43
N GLU A 386 16.28 18.05 -32.19
CA GLU A 386 16.49 19.41 -31.68
C GLU A 386 15.18 20.21 -31.54
N THR A 387 14.12 19.81 -32.25
CA THR A 387 12.88 20.59 -32.35
C THR A 387 11.61 19.78 -32.05
N PHE A 388 11.74 18.49 -31.83
CA PHE A 388 10.60 17.64 -31.53
C PHE A 388 9.99 18.01 -30.17
N GLU A 389 8.69 18.19 -30.13
CA GLU A 389 7.91 18.35 -28.89
C GLU A 389 6.92 17.20 -28.78
N SER A 390 7.12 16.37 -27.76
CA SER A 390 6.24 15.24 -27.50
C SER A 390 4.98 15.67 -26.76
N PHE A 391 3.81 15.28 -27.28
CA PHE A 391 2.52 15.64 -26.67
C PHE A 391 2.30 14.99 -25.32
N ILE A 392 2.75 13.74 -25.12
CA ILE A 392 2.56 13.01 -23.87
C ILE A 392 3.21 13.72 -22.66
N VAL A 393 4.20 14.58 -22.90
CA VAL A 393 4.83 15.38 -21.84
C VAL A 393 3.90 16.48 -21.32
N ASN A 394 3.05 17.02 -22.20
CA ASN A 394 2.22 18.18 -21.88
C ASN A 394 0.74 17.85 -21.75
N ALA A 395 0.30 16.72 -22.34
CA ALA A 395 -1.08 16.26 -22.30
C ALA A 395 -1.12 14.73 -22.20
N SER A 396 -2.02 14.20 -21.37
CA SER A 396 -2.15 12.75 -21.24
C SER A 396 -2.56 12.10 -22.56
N GLN A 397 -1.93 10.98 -22.88
CA GLN A 397 -2.25 10.15 -24.03
C GLN A 397 -3.06 8.94 -23.61
N ALA A 398 -3.96 8.50 -24.49
CA ALA A 398 -4.75 7.29 -24.27
C ALA A 398 -3.91 6.02 -24.51
N GLY A 399 -4.10 5.04 -23.67
CA GLY A 399 -3.50 3.72 -23.77
C GLY A 399 -4.32 2.69 -23.00
N PHE A 400 -3.72 1.57 -22.68
CA PHE A 400 -4.36 0.50 -21.93
C PHE A 400 -3.53 0.11 -20.72
N SER A 401 -4.22 -0.28 -19.63
CA SER A 401 -3.61 -0.87 -18.44
C SER A 401 -4.39 -2.13 -18.04
N GLY A 402 -3.70 -3.16 -17.55
CA GLY A 402 -4.36 -4.40 -17.15
C GLY A 402 -3.42 -5.36 -16.44
N GLY A 403 -3.99 -6.51 -16.02
CA GLY A 403 -3.26 -7.61 -15.44
C GLY A 403 -2.55 -8.46 -16.49
N ASN A 404 -1.78 -9.44 -16.01
CA ASN A 404 -1.01 -10.33 -16.85
C ASN A 404 -1.09 -11.78 -16.32
N THR A 405 -1.78 -12.63 -17.05
CA THR A 405 -1.91 -14.06 -16.68
C THR A 405 -0.63 -14.87 -16.86
N GLY A 406 0.40 -14.29 -17.46
CA GLY A 406 1.72 -14.89 -17.65
C GLY A 406 2.71 -14.58 -16.52
N LEU A 407 2.25 -13.95 -15.42
CA LEU A 407 3.12 -13.65 -14.28
C LEU A 407 3.60 -14.91 -13.58
N GLU A 408 4.87 -14.87 -13.17
CA GLU A 408 5.55 -15.88 -12.37
C GLU A 408 5.61 -15.45 -10.89
N ASN A 409 6.03 -16.36 -10.02
CA ASN A 409 6.26 -16.03 -8.61
C ASN A 409 7.45 -15.08 -8.45
N GLU A 410 7.33 -14.10 -7.56
CA GLU A 410 8.47 -13.35 -7.04
C GLU A 410 9.32 -14.25 -6.12
N ARG A 411 10.62 -13.98 -6.05
CA ARG A 411 11.54 -14.69 -5.16
C ARG A 411 12.29 -13.71 -4.26
N SER A 412 12.39 -14.06 -3.00
CA SER A 412 13.18 -13.31 -2.03
C SER A 412 14.20 -14.23 -1.35
N GLU A 413 15.45 -13.79 -1.35
CA GLU A 413 16.50 -14.35 -0.50
C GLU A 413 16.75 -13.42 0.66
N ALA A 414 16.80 -13.96 1.87
CA ALA A 414 17.03 -13.16 3.07
C ALA A 414 18.05 -13.81 4.00
N TYR A 415 18.93 -12.97 4.53
CA TYR A 415 19.91 -13.33 5.56
C TYR A 415 19.66 -12.50 6.80
N SER A 416 19.66 -13.13 7.97
CA SER A 416 19.69 -12.41 9.23
C SER A 416 20.79 -12.93 10.13
N LEU A 417 21.45 -12.02 10.85
CA LEU A 417 22.47 -12.34 11.85
C LEU A 417 22.34 -11.39 13.02
N GLY A 418 22.23 -11.92 14.22
CA GLY A 418 22.08 -11.06 15.38
C GLY A 418 22.48 -11.71 16.69
N PHE A 419 22.39 -10.91 17.74
CA PHE A 419 22.59 -11.38 19.10
C PHE A 419 21.57 -10.79 20.07
N VAL A 420 21.33 -11.53 21.15
CA VAL A 420 20.58 -11.05 22.32
C VAL A 420 21.50 -11.18 23.54
N TYR A 421 21.67 -10.09 24.27
CA TYR A 421 22.52 -10.04 25.45
C TYR A 421 21.71 -9.72 26.71
N ARG A 422 21.84 -10.56 27.73
CA ARG A 422 21.29 -10.39 29.08
C ARG A 422 22.42 -10.35 30.08
N PRO A 423 22.90 -9.15 30.50
CA PRO A 423 24.02 -9.03 31.43
C PRO A 423 23.68 -9.55 32.83
N ALA A 424 24.56 -10.34 33.44
CA ALA A 424 24.37 -10.84 34.81
C ALA A 424 24.47 -9.75 35.89
N PHE A 425 25.07 -8.60 35.58
CA PHE A 425 25.30 -7.50 36.51
C PHE A 425 24.17 -6.43 36.46
N VAL A 426 23.22 -6.55 35.53
CA VAL A 426 22.02 -5.72 35.46
C VAL A 426 20.84 -6.65 35.28
N ASN A 427 20.05 -6.83 36.31
CA ASN A 427 18.87 -7.70 36.26
C ASN A 427 17.86 -7.13 35.28
N ASP A 428 17.13 -8.01 34.59
CA ASP A 428 16.00 -7.70 33.71
C ASP A 428 16.32 -6.72 32.55
N LEU A 429 17.62 -6.54 32.23
CA LEU A 429 18.05 -5.88 31.00
C LEU A 429 18.21 -6.90 29.87
N THR A 430 17.62 -6.62 28.74
CA THR A 430 17.82 -7.36 27.50
C THR A 430 18.14 -6.36 26.38
N VAL A 431 19.19 -6.63 25.64
CA VAL A 431 19.57 -5.86 24.44
C VAL A 431 19.69 -6.83 23.26
N SER A 432 19.10 -6.50 22.13
CA SER A 432 19.32 -7.26 20.89
C SER A 432 19.76 -6.34 19.76
N VAL A 433 20.61 -6.88 18.90
CA VAL A 433 20.99 -6.26 17.64
C VAL A 433 20.91 -7.34 16.57
N ASP A 434 20.22 -7.02 15.49
CA ASP A 434 20.09 -7.89 14.33
C ASP A 434 20.43 -7.09 13.06
N TYR A 435 21.15 -7.71 12.17
CA TYR A 435 21.37 -7.29 10.80
C TYR A 435 20.46 -8.12 9.89
N VAL A 436 19.85 -7.47 8.93
CA VAL A 436 19.03 -8.12 7.90
C VAL A 436 19.50 -7.66 6.52
N ASP A 437 19.55 -8.60 5.58
CA ASP A 437 19.86 -8.39 4.17
C ASP A 437 18.82 -9.17 3.36
N ILE A 438 17.97 -8.45 2.64
CA ILE A 438 16.84 -9.00 1.90
C ILE A 438 16.97 -8.55 0.45
N GLU A 439 17.00 -9.52 -0.46
CA GLU A 439 16.95 -9.27 -1.90
C GLU A 439 15.69 -9.90 -2.48
N LEU A 440 14.84 -9.10 -3.11
CA LEU A 440 13.67 -9.51 -3.86
C LEU A 440 14.00 -9.43 -5.35
N THR A 441 13.76 -10.51 -6.07
CA THR A 441 13.97 -10.59 -7.52
C THR A 441 12.69 -11.02 -8.21
N ASN A 442 12.61 -10.77 -9.51
CA ASN A 442 11.43 -11.08 -10.29
C ASN A 442 10.15 -10.41 -9.74
N ALA A 443 10.31 -9.21 -9.13
CA ALA A 443 9.22 -8.47 -8.52
C ALA A 443 8.13 -8.19 -9.55
N ILE A 444 6.88 -8.31 -9.11
CA ILE A 444 5.71 -7.99 -9.94
C ILE A 444 5.42 -6.51 -9.78
N GLU A 445 5.75 -5.75 -10.84
CA GLU A 445 5.63 -4.30 -10.83
C GLU A 445 4.68 -3.82 -11.93
N SER A 446 4.00 -2.71 -11.65
CA SER A 446 3.22 -1.99 -12.65
C SER A 446 4.15 -1.03 -13.40
N VAL A 447 4.59 -1.44 -14.56
CA VAL A 447 5.52 -0.65 -15.36
C VAL A 447 4.76 0.42 -16.13
N SER A 448 5.11 1.70 -15.90
CA SER A 448 4.52 2.84 -16.59
C SER A 448 5.02 2.96 -18.04
N VAL A 449 4.25 3.64 -18.90
CA VAL A 449 4.69 3.93 -20.28
C VAL A 449 5.99 4.73 -20.30
N GLU A 450 6.23 5.62 -19.34
CA GLU A 450 7.49 6.35 -19.19
C GLU A 450 8.68 5.42 -19.00
N THR A 451 8.59 4.53 -18.02
CA THR A 451 9.64 3.54 -17.75
C THR A 451 9.86 2.62 -18.95
N LEU A 452 8.80 2.21 -19.63
CA LEU A 452 8.89 1.40 -20.87
C LEU A 452 9.62 2.14 -21.98
N MET A 453 9.32 3.43 -22.21
CA MET A 453 10.01 4.25 -23.18
C MET A 453 11.48 4.46 -22.83
N GLN A 454 11.78 4.79 -21.57
CA GLN A 454 13.15 4.94 -21.08
C GLN A 454 13.95 3.65 -21.29
N SER A 455 13.42 2.52 -20.82
CA SER A 455 14.06 1.21 -21.00
C SER A 455 14.28 0.85 -22.48
N CYS A 456 13.32 1.15 -23.34
CA CYS A 456 13.45 0.93 -24.79
C CYS A 456 14.62 1.70 -25.39
N TYR A 457 14.64 3.03 -25.22
CA TYR A 457 15.60 3.89 -25.90
C TYR A 457 17.00 3.83 -25.28
N ASP A 458 17.12 3.59 -23.99
CA ASP A 458 18.40 3.45 -23.28
C ASP A 458 19.07 2.10 -23.54
N SER A 459 18.30 1.05 -23.87
CA SER A 459 18.84 -0.27 -24.21
C SER A 459 19.58 -0.30 -25.56
N GLY A 460 19.20 0.57 -26.49
CA GLY A 460 19.70 0.55 -27.87
C GLY A 460 19.13 -0.59 -28.73
N ASP A 461 18.19 -1.41 -28.20
CA ASP A 461 17.57 -2.54 -28.91
C ASP A 461 16.07 -2.31 -29.12
N LEU A 462 15.70 -1.90 -30.32
CA LEU A 462 14.29 -1.71 -30.71
C LEU A 462 13.45 -2.98 -30.75
N ASN A 463 14.06 -4.18 -30.61
CA ASN A 463 13.33 -5.44 -30.52
C ASN A 463 13.05 -5.85 -29.07
N SER A 464 13.44 -5.05 -28.09
CA SER A 464 13.14 -5.32 -26.68
C SER A 464 11.63 -5.34 -26.41
N SER A 465 11.19 -6.06 -25.39
CA SER A 465 9.77 -6.10 -24.98
C SER A 465 9.23 -4.73 -24.61
N SER A 466 10.07 -3.88 -24.03
CA SER A 466 9.73 -2.49 -23.67
C SER A 466 9.36 -1.66 -24.90
N CYS A 467 10.07 -1.82 -26.03
CA CYS A 467 9.77 -1.13 -27.29
C CYS A 467 8.46 -1.62 -27.92
N GLY A 468 8.07 -2.86 -27.69
CA GLY A 468 6.81 -3.41 -28.16
C GLY A 468 5.56 -2.92 -27.40
N ALA A 469 5.74 -2.23 -26.29
CA ALA A 469 4.67 -1.82 -25.40
C ALA A 469 3.99 -0.49 -25.82
N PHE A 470 4.54 0.24 -26.77
CA PHE A 470 3.98 1.49 -27.27
C PHE A 470 4.17 1.61 -28.78
N SER A 471 3.46 2.54 -29.40
CA SER A 471 3.58 2.83 -30.84
C SER A 471 3.64 4.33 -31.06
N ARG A 472 4.35 4.74 -32.12
CA ARG A 472 4.42 6.13 -32.58
C ARG A 472 3.73 6.33 -33.93
N ASP A 473 3.19 7.51 -34.13
CA ASP A 473 2.58 7.92 -35.38
C ASP A 473 3.60 8.50 -36.38
N GLN A 474 3.12 9.02 -37.53
CA GLN A 474 3.96 9.61 -38.56
C GLN A 474 4.63 10.93 -38.13
N ASN A 475 4.15 11.57 -37.06
CA ASN A 475 4.74 12.77 -36.44
C ASN A 475 5.63 12.40 -35.25
N PHE A 476 5.93 11.13 -35.09
CA PHE A 476 6.69 10.56 -33.99
C PHE A 476 6.05 10.72 -32.60
N GLN A 477 4.74 11.06 -32.53
CA GLN A 477 3.98 11.15 -31.29
C GLN A 477 3.57 9.76 -30.79
N ILE A 478 3.46 9.57 -29.48
CA ILE A 478 2.89 8.34 -28.91
C ILE A 478 1.42 8.25 -29.31
N SER A 479 1.07 7.22 -30.08
CA SER A 479 -0.30 6.98 -30.57
C SER A 479 -1.11 6.05 -29.68
N THR A 480 -0.46 5.09 -29.03
CA THR A 480 -1.05 4.18 -28.03
C THR A 480 0.05 3.49 -27.24
N PHE A 481 -0.31 2.99 -26.08
CA PHE A 481 0.59 2.19 -25.23
C PHE A 481 -0.20 1.13 -24.45
N VAL A 482 0.51 0.10 -23.97
CA VAL A 482 0.01 -0.89 -23.02
C VAL A 482 0.99 -0.91 -21.85
N GLN A 483 0.51 -0.53 -20.69
CA GLN A 483 1.23 -0.62 -19.42
C GLN A 483 0.57 -1.63 -18.51
N GLY A 484 1.25 -2.14 -17.50
CA GLY A 484 0.66 -3.12 -16.59
C GLY A 484 1.69 -3.98 -15.88
N GLN A 485 1.22 -5.09 -15.36
CA GLN A 485 1.98 -5.96 -14.47
C GLN A 485 3.01 -6.81 -15.23
N THR A 486 4.24 -6.83 -14.74
CA THR A 486 5.32 -7.68 -15.27
C THR A 486 6.26 -8.12 -14.16
N ASN A 487 6.92 -9.27 -14.36
CA ASN A 487 8.01 -9.73 -13.50
C ASN A 487 9.33 -9.16 -14.03
N ALA A 488 9.74 -8.03 -13.52
CA ALA A 488 10.96 -7.38 -13.98
C ALA A 488 11.78 -6.74 -12.86
N GLY A 489 11.14 -6.29 -11.78
CA GLY A 489 11.78 -5.52 -10.74
C GLY A 489 12.67 -6.30 -9.79
N PHE A 490 13.49 -5.56 -9.07
CA PHE A 490 14.16 -6.06 -7.86
C PHE A 490 14.10 -5.01 -6.74
N SER A 491 14.24 -5.49 -5.51
CA SER A 491 14.38 -4.63 -4.32
C SER A 491 15.46 -5.19 -3.40
N ILE A 492 16.28 -4.31 -2.84
CA ILE A 492 17.34 -4.67 -1.88
C ILE A 492 17.13 -3.84 -0.62
N LEU A 493 16.99 -4.50 0.52
CA LEU A 493 16.93 -3.85 1.83
C LEU A 493 18.00 -4.43 2.75
N LYS A 494 18.94 -3.58 3.21
CA LYS A 494 19.90 -3.91 4.27
C LYS A 494 19.71 -2.98 5.43
N ALA A 495 19.59 -3.55 6.63
CA ALA A 495 19.28 -2.75 7.80
C ALA A 495 19.79 -3.39 9.11
N TYR A 496 19.97 -2.54 10.12
CA TYR A 496 20.20 -2.94 11.51
C TYR A 496 18.97 -2.65 12.34
N GLN A 497 18.61 -3.61 13.18
CA GLN A 497 17.55 -3.45 14.18
C GLN A 497 18.15 -3.55 15.58
N LEU A 498 17.92 -2.54 16.41
CA LEU A 498 18.26 -2.52 17.82
C LEU A 498 16.98 -2.64 18.64
N ALA A 499 16.96 -3.49 19.69
CA ALA A 499 15.90 -3.47 20.69
C ALA A 499 16.48 -3.55 22.10
N VAL A 500 15.83 -2.83 23.02
CA VAL A 500 16.19 -2.78 24.45
C VAL A 500 14.94 -2.95 25.29
N SER A 501 15.00 -3.83 26.28
CA SER A 501 13.96 -3.96 27.31
C SER A 501 14.64 -3.99 28.67
N TYR A 502 14.16 -3.16 29.60
CA TYR A 502 14.74 -3.05 30.94
C TYR A 502 13.67 -2.78 31.98
N ASN A 503 13.54 -3.67 32.95
CA ASN A 503 12.68 -3.47 34.10
C ASN A 503 13.56 -3.17 35.33
N PHE A 504 13.25 -2.10 36.06
CA PHE A 504 14.05 -1.71 37.23
C PHE A 504 13.22 -1.01 38.29
N GLU A 505 13.72 -1.07 39.49
CA GLU A 505 13.17 -0.39 40.64
C GLU A 505 14.19 0.62 41.20
N LEU A 506 13.71 1.75 41.72
CA LEU A 506 14.49 2.75 42.41
C LEU A 506 13.99 2.91 43.86
N PRO A 507 14.01 1.85 44.68
CA PRO A 507 13.28 1.83 45.96
C PRO A 507 13.75 2.86 46.97
N SER A 508 14.99 3.33 46.87
CA SER A 508 15.55 4.41 47.72
C SER A 508 15.16 5.82 47.28
N LEU A 509 14.61 5.97 46.07
CA LEU A 509 14.25 7.25 45.48
C LEU A 509 12.76 7.37 45.21
N ILE A 510 12.20 6.43 44.49
CA ILE A 510 10.82 6.42 44.02
C ILE A 510 10.29 4.98 44.11
N PRO A 511 9.18 4.73 44.86
CA PRO A 511 8.59 3.40 44.94
C PRO A 511 7.93 3.04 43.61
N GLY A 512 7.87 1.74 43.28
CA GLY A 512 7.24 1.23 42.07
C GLY A 512 8.23 0.66 41.06
N VAL A 513 7.71 0.17 39.95
CA VAL A 513 8.47 -0.52 38.90
C VAL A 513 8.49 0.34 37.64
N PHE A 514 9.68 0.51 37.09
CA PHE A 514 9.88 1.14 35.78
C PHE A 514 10.13 0.06 34.73
N SER A 515 9.51 0.19 33.56
CA SER A 515 9.75 -0.64 32.39
C SER A 515 10.11 0.25 31.22
N LEU A 516 11.33 0.10 30.74
CA LEU A 516 11.87 0.78 29.58
C LEU A 516 11.86 -0.19 28.40
N ASN A 517 11.24 0.19 27.28
CA ASN A 517 11.29 -0.54 26.03
C ASN A 517 11.64 0.41 24.90
N GLY A 518 12.55 0.00 24.04
CA GLY A 518 12.97 0.81 22.91
C GLY A 518 13.35 -0.05 21.73
N GLY A 519 13.16 0.47 20.54
CA GLY A 519 13.61 -0.13 19.29
C GLY A 519 14.04 0.94 18.31
N ALA A 520 15.07 0.65 17.54
CA ALA A 520 15.52 1.51 16.46
C ALA A 520 15.82 0.65 15.22
N PHE A 521 15.54 1.21 14.06
CA PHE A 521 15.78 0.62 12.76
C PHE A 521 16.63 1.58 11.94
N PHE A 522 17.74 1.08 11.42
CA PHE A 522 18.72 1.86 10.67
C PHE A 522 18.88 1.21 9.29
N ILE A 523 18.42 1.91 8.26
CA ILE A 523 18.58 1.46 6.87
C ILE A 523 20.03 1.71 6.43
N GLU A 524 20.72 0.66 5.99
CA GLU A 524 22.03 0.76 5.39
C GLU A 524 21.93 0.95 3.87
N GLU A 525 21.07 0.16 3.23
CA GLU A 525 20.82 0.18 1.80
C GLU A 525 19.32 -0.08 1.56
N ASP A 526 18.70 0.71 0.70
CA ASP A 526 17.33 0.53 0.23
C ASP A 526 17.28 0.92 -1.24
N LYS A 527 17.27 -0.08 -2.11
CA LYS A 527 17.30 0.09 -3.56
C LYS A 527 16.13 -0.61 -4.20
N PHE A 528 15.62 0.01 -5.23
CA PHE A 528 14.51 -0.52 -6.01
C PHE A 528 14.77 -0.29 -7.51
N SER A 529 14.34 -1.23 -8.34
CA SER A 529 14.32 -1.10 -9.79
C SER A 529 13.03 -1.70 -10.33
N VAL A 530 12.35 -1.01 -11.22
CA VAL A 530 11.10 -1.48 -11.83
C VAL A 530 11.36 -2.47 -12.96
N THR A 531 12.45 -2.28 -13.73
CA THR A 531 12.74 -3.10 -14.92
C THR A 531 13.85 -4.12 -14.72
N GLY A 532 14.56 -4.05 -13.57
CA GLY A 532 15.75 -4.84 -13.31
C GLY A 532 17.02 -4.32 -14.02
N ALA A 533 16.94 -3.19 -14.71
CA ALA A 533 18.09 -2.57 -15.39
C ALA A 533 18.89 -1.68 -14.43
N GLU A 534 20.21 -1.62 -14.59
CA GLU A 534 21.06 -0.70 -13.82
C GLU A 534 20.65 0.77 -14.00
N SER A 535 20.02 1.09 -15.14
CA SER A 535 19.63 2.45 -15.51
C SER A 535 18.42 2.99 -14.73
N ASP A 536 17.61 2.13 -14.14
CA ASP A 536 16.42 2.52 -13.38
C ASP A 536 16.52 2.20 -11.88
N ILE A 537 17.73 1.92 -11.38
CA ILE A 537 17.95 1.72 -9.95
C ILE A 537 17.72 3.04 -9.22
N SER A 538 16.69 3.05 -8.38
CA SER A 538 16.41 4.12 -7.42
C SER A 538 17.00 3.76 -6.06
N ASP A 539 17.67 4.73 -5.42
CA ASP A 539 18.09 4.63 -4.03
C ASP A 539 17.01 5.27 -3.14
N GLU A 540 16.18 4.42 -2.53
CA GLU A 540 15.01 4.83 -1.73
C GLU A 540 15.36 5.26 -0.31
N LYS A 541 16.57 4.94 0.18
CA LYS A 541 17.02 5.28 1.53
C LYS A 541 16.98 6.79 1.77
N GLY A 542 16.32 7.22 2.84
CA GLY A 542 16.21 8.64 3.21
C GLY A 542 15.23 9.45 2.36
N LEU A 543 14.43 8.80 1.49
CA LEU A 543 13.26 9.43 0.88
C LEU A 543 12.11 9.56 1.87
N ILE A 544 11.20 10.50 1.60
CA ILE A 544 9.96 10.63 2.39
C ILE A 544 9.18 9.32 2.30
N GLY A 545 8.98 8.67 3.46
CA GLY A 545 8.44 7.31 3.56
C GLY A 545 9.49 6.27 3.95
N ASN A 546 10.74 6.45 3.55
CA ASN A 546 11.87 5.56 3.79
C ASN A 546 13.00 6.26 4.55
N SER A 547 12.64 7.02 5.62
CA SER A 547 13.62 7.64 6.52
C SER A 547 14.66 6.62 6.98
N ASP A 548 15.96 6.97 6.88
CA ASP A 548 17.08 6.06 7.18
C ASP A 548 17.16 5.64 8.65
N THR A 549 16.55 6.40 9.55
CA THR A 549 16.46 6.04 10.97
C THR A 549 15.05 6.22 11.49
N ARG A 550 14.51 5.14 12.08
CA ARG A 550 13.22 5.15 12.79
C ARG A 550 13.42 4.55 14.16
N ALA A 551 12.86 5.18 15.20
CA ALA A 551 12.95 4.67 16.56
C ALA A 551 11.66 4.85 17.32
N ASN A 552 11.39 3.92 18.23
CA ASN A 552 10.31 4.00 19.21
C ASN A 552 10.89 3.76 20.59
N PHE A 553 10.45 4.54 21.54
CA PHE A 553 10.90 4.48 22.91
C PHE A 553 9.71 4.63 23.85
N GLY A 554 9.59 3.74 24.83
CA GLY A 554 8.53 3.75 25.82
C GLY A 554 9.07 3.60 27.23
N LEU A 555 8.60 4.45 28.13
CA LEU A 555 8.83 4.33 29.58
C LEU A 555 7.49 4.16 30.27
N THR A 556 7.33 3.01 30.94
CA THR A 556 6.16 2.73 31.80
C THR A 556 6.59 2.78 33.26
N TYR A 557 5.81 3.47 34.08
CA TYR A 557 5.96 3.49 35.52
C TYR A 557 4.69 2.97 36.19
N LEU A 558 4.85 1.94 37.00
CA LEU A 558 3.79 1.28 37.76
C LEU A 558 3.93 1.63 39.25
N LEU A 559 2.88 2.20 39.83
CA LEU A 559 2.82 2.53 41.25
C LEU A 559 1.46 2.15 41.82
N ASN A 560 1.40 1.07 42.59
CA ASN A 560 0.14 0.50 43.11
C ASN A 560 -0.89 0.33 41.97
N ASP A 561 -2.01 1.04 42.05
CA ASP A 561 -3.10 1.01 41.06
C ASP A 561 -2.89 1.98 39.87
N TRP A 562 -1.80 2.74 39.87
CA TRP A 562 -1.48 3.70 38.82
C TRP A 562 -0.53 3.14 37.81
N ARG A 563 -0.77 3.45 36.52
CA ARG A 563 0.13 3.21 35.41
C ARG A 563 0.34 4.50 34.63
N PHE A 564 1.58 4.93 34.56
CA PHE A 564 2.02 6.05 33.70
C PHE A 564 2.82 5.46 32.55
N ASN A 565 2.59 5.94 31.35
CA ASN A 565 3.38 5.56 30.20
C ASN A 565 3.68 6.78 29.35
N TRP A 566 4.92 6.89 28.94
CA TRP A 566 5.39 7.87 27.98
C TRP A 566 5.95 7.14 26.78
N GLN A 567 5.48 7.47 25.57
CA GLN A 567 5.97 6.92 24.32
C GLN A 567 6.50 8.04 23.45
N THR A 568 7.60 7.78 22.77
CA THR A 568 8.21 8.66 21.78
C THR A 568 8.47 7.87 20.52
N SER A 569 7.99 8.38 19.38
CA SER A 569 8.35 7.89 18.05
C SER A 569 9.21 8.93 17.36
N TYR A 570 10.23 8.48 16.67
CA TYR A 570 11.20 9.30 15.95
C TYR A 570 11.34 8.81 14.51
N MET A 571 11.39 9.75 13.58
CA MET A 571 11.79 9.54 12.19
C MET A 571 12.84 10.60 11.83
N SER A 572 13.93 10.19 11.20
CA SER A 572 14.95 11.12 10.73
C SER A 572 14.43 11.98 9.58
N SER A 573 15.09 13.10 9.32
CA SER A 573 14.87 13.93 8.14
C SER A 573 14.89 13.09 6.86
N ALA A 574 14.14 13.54 5.85
CA ALA A 574 14.00 12.85 4.59
C ALA A 574 13.88 13.83 3.43
N VAL A 575 14.21 13.40 2.21
CA VAL A 575 14.15 14.22 0.99
C VAL A 575 13.10 13.68 0.03
N LYS A 576 12.63 14.52 -0.89
CA LYS A 576 11.67 14.12 -1.94
C LYS A 576 12.32 13.34 -3.09
N GLY A 577 13.57 13.62 -3.35
CA GLY A 577 14.37 12.98 -4.38
C GLY A 577 15.84 13.26 -4.14
N LYS A 578 16.71 12.40 -4.61
CA LYS A 578 18.17 12.54 -4.45
C LYS A 578 18.82 13.28 -5.60
N ASP A 579 18.20 13.25 -6.77
CA ASP A 579 18.71 13.88 -7.98
C ASP A 579 18.27 15.34 -8.08
N ASN A 580 19.19 16.28 -7.81
CA ASN A 580 18.97 17.72 -7.89
C ASN A 580 17.68 18.22 -7.22
N PRO A 581 17.40 17.89 -5.95
CA PRO A 581 16.14 18.22 -5.31
C PRO A 581 15.86 19.72 -5.26
N ASP A 582 16.89 20.56 -5.10
CA ASP A 582 16.78 22.02 -5.06
C ASP A 582 16.37 22.64 -6.42
N ARG A 583 16.51 21.90 -7.51
CA ARG A 583 16.11 22.35 -8.85
C ARG A 583 14.62 22.12 -9.10
N PHE A 584 14.08 21.04 -8.54
CA PHE A 584 12.72 20.60 -8.84
C PHE A 584 11.71 20.95 -7.75
N TYR A 585 12.18 21.23 -6.52
CA TYR A 585 11.31 21.47 -5.38
C TYR A 585 11.72 22.72 -4.60
N ASP A 586 10.75 23.59 -4.31
CA ASP A 586 10.96 24.75 -3.42
C ASP A 586 11.28 24.32 -1.98
N ILE A 587 10.74 23.15 -1.57
CA ILE A 587 11.01 22.50 -0.29
C ILE A 587 11.47 21.08 -0.61
N PRO A 588 12.78 20.83 -0.70
CA PRO A 588 13.33 19.55 -1.18
C PRO A 588 13.28 18.42 -0.16
N GLY A 589 13.04 18.70 1.11
CA GLY A 589 13.02 17.71 2.17
C GLY A 589 12.18 18.12 3.37
N VAL A 590 12.14 17.25 4.35
CA VAL A 590 11.48 17.43 5.64
C VAL A 590 12.46 17.19 6.77
N ASP A 591 12.32 17.95 7.86
CA ASP A 591 13.11 17.79 9.07
C ASP A 591 12.75 16.49 9.81
N ASP A 592 13.54 16.14 10.82
CA ASP A 592 13.24 15.03 11.72
C ASP A 592 11.93 15.29 12.48
N TYR A 593 11.21 14.20 12.72
CA TYR A 593 9.89 14.25 13.33
C TYR A 593 9.83 13.44 14.63
N TRP A 594 9.36 14.08 15.69
CA TRP A 594 9.19 13.50 17.01
C TRP A 594 7.73 13.53 17.43
N LEU A 595 7.18 12.38 17.77
CA LEU A 595 5.82 12.28 18.28
C LEU A 595 5.80 11.73 19.69
N HIS A 596 5.23 12.49 20.63
CA HIS A 596 5.16 12.11 22.04
C HIS A 596 3.74 11.81 22.46
N THR A 597 3.54 10.69 23.16
CA THR A 597 2.26 10.27 23.71
C THR A 597 2.40 10.01 25.21
N ALA A 598 1.54 10.62 26.00
CA ALA A 598 1.44 10.38 27.43
C ALA A 598 0.16 9.61 27.75
N PHE A 599 0.26 8.64 28.64
CA PHE A 599 -0.87 7.82 29.11
C PHE A 599 -0.84 7.74 30.64
N VAL A 600 -2.03 7.85 31.23
CA VAL A 600 -2.26 7.58 32.66
C VAL A 600 -3.43 6.62 32.79
N GLY A 601 -3.19 5.52 33.52
CA GLY A 601 -4.22 4.55 33.86
C GLY A 601 -4.36 4.42 35.39
N TYR A 602 -5.56 4.17 35.85
CA TYR A 602 -5.87 3.94 37.25
C TYR A 602 -6.86 2.78 37.41
N ALA A 603 -6.46 1.74 38.12
CA ALA A 603 -7.34 0.64 38.50
C ALA A 603 -8.15 1.06 39.74
N LEU A 604 -9.42 1.46 39.53
CA LEU A 604 -10.29 1.89 40.64
C LEU A 604 -10.63 0.71 41.56
N ASN A 605 -10.79 -0.46 40.97
CA ASN A 605 -10.94 -1.77 41.64
C ASN A 605 -10.73 -2.90 40.61
N ASP A 606 -10.91 -4.16 41.01
CA ASP A 606 -10.70 -5.34 40.14
C ASP A 606 -11.58 -5.34 38.88
N ASN A 607 -12.68 -4.58 38.87
CA ASN A 607 -13.67 -4.54 37.81
C ASN A 607 -13.63 -3.28 36.97
N ILE A 608 -12.96 -2.20 37.41
CA ILE A 608 -13.04 -0.90 36.75
C ILE A 608 -11.64 -0.31 36.56
N ASP A 609 -11.23 -0.12 35.31
CA ASP A 609 -10.04 0.62 34.93
C ASP A 609 -10.44 1.93 34.24
N LEU A 610 -9.81 3.01 34.65
CA LEU A 610 -9.92 4.33 34.05
C LEU A 610 -8.62 4.65 33.32
N SER A 611 -8.69 5.27 32.16
CA SER A 611 -7.49 5.75 31.48
C SER A 611 -7.69 7.04 30.71
N LEU A 612 -6.61 7.82 30.61
CA LEU A 612 -6.48 9.04 29.83
C LEU A 612 -5.21 8.95 28.99
N ALA A 613 -5.32 9.20 27.71
CA ALA A 613 -4.18 9.30 26.79
C ALA A 613 -4.17 10.67 26.11
N VAL A 614 -2.99 11.27 26.01
CA VAL A 614 -2.74 12.48 25.23
C VAL A 614 -1.74 12.14 24.16
N ARG A 615 -2.18 12.07 22.91
CA ARG A 615 -1.29 11.89 21.76
C ARG A 615 -0.86 13.23 21.23
N ASN A 616 0.36 13.29 20.70
CA ASN A 616 1.01 14.52 20.27
C ASN A 616 1.00 15.58 21.39
N VAL A 617 1.67 15.25 22.50
CA VAL A 617 1.65 16.07 23.74
C VAL A 617 2.08 17.52 23.49
N PHE A 618 3.05 17.73 22.59
CA PHE A 618 3.61 19.04 22.30
C PHE A 618 2.87 19.77 21.17
N ASP A 619 1.91 19.11 20.51
CA ASP A 619 1.15 19.66 19.38
C ASP A 619 2.05 19.99 18.18
N ASP A 620 3.05 19.13 17.99
CA ASP A 620 3.98 19.26 16.87
C ASP A 620 3.22 19.07 15.55
N GLU A 621 3.41 20.02 14.64
CA GLU A 621 2.84 19.94 13.31
C GLU A 621 3.62 18.91 12.47
N PRO A 622 2.96 18.17 11.55
CA PRO A 622 3.66 17.33 10.61
C PRO A 622 4.59 18.17 9.74
N PRO A 623 5.79 17.68 9.41
CA PRO A 623 6.71 18.43 8.57
C PRO A 623 6.06 18.73 7.22
N TYR A 624 6.11 19.99 6.81
CA TYR A 624 5.53 20.47 5.56
C TYR A 624 6.50 20.24 4.41
N GLY A 625 6.06 19.46 3.41
CA GLY A 625 6.75 19.31 2.13
C GLY A 625 5.84 19.77 0.99
N GLN A 626 6.41 20.37 -0.06
CA GLN A 626 5.68 20.78 -1.24
C GLN A 626 4.86 19.59 -1.80
N ASN A 627 3.55 19.77 -2.04
CA ASN A 627 2.58 18.78 -2.49
C ASN A 627 2.31 17.60 -1.53
N SER A 628 2.68 17.69 -0.26
CA SER A 628 2.43 16.66 0.71
C SER A 628 1.85 17.19 2.00
N LEU A 629 0.58 17.56 2.01
CA LEU A 629 -0.19 17.60 3.24
C LEU A 629 -0.28 16.15 3.74
N GLY A 630 0.53 15.85 4.79
CA GLY A 630 0.53 14.56 5.44
C GLY A 630 0.95 13.40 4.58
N ALA A 631 2.03 13.59 3.84
CA ALA A 631 2.69 12.60 2.99
C ALA A 631 2.18 11.16 3.19
N ASN A 632 1.13 10.80 2.48
CA ASN A 632 0.63 9.42 2.38
C ASN A 632 0.37 8.69 3.71
N GLY A 633 -0.06 9.40 4.77
CA GLY A 633 -0.35 8.79 6.08
C GLY A 633 0.87 8.50 6.97
N ILE A 634 2.06 8.98 6.60
CA ILE A 634 3.30 8.78 7.36
C ILE A 634 3.31 9.65 8.62
N TYR A 635 2.87 10.91 8.51
CA TYR A 635 2.84 11.87 9.61
C TYR A 635 1.43 12.05 10.17
N ASP A 636 1.33 12.37 11.48
CA ASP A 636 0.03 12.58 12.14
C ASP A 636 -0.51 13.99 11.84
N LEU A 637 -1.58 14.05 11.04
CA LEU A 637 -2.24 15.31 10.65
C LEU A 637 -3.22 15.85 11.71
N VAL A 638 -3.57 15.04 12.73
CA VAL A 638 -4.66 15.42 13.65
C VAL A 638 -4.20 16.40 14.72
N GLY A 639 -2.87 16.47 14.97
CA GLY A 639 -2.32 17.26 16.06
C GLY A 639 -2.60 16.64 17.43
N ARG A 640 -2.62 17.46 18.48
CA ARG A 640 -2.86 16.99 19.85
C ARG A 640 -4.31 16.59 20.06
N TYR A 641 -4.53 15.34 20.50
CA TYR A 641 -5.86 14.92 20.92
C TYR A 641 -5.84 14.06 22.17
N VAL A 642 -6.96 14.09 22.88
CA VAL A 642 -7.13 13.45 24.19
C VAL A 642 -8.20 12.37 24.09
N THR A 643 -7.87 11.18 24.59
CA THR A 643 -8.81 10.06 24.65
C THR A 643 -8.97 9.60 26.10
N GLY A 644 -10.20 9.56 26.59
CA GLY A 644 -10.54 8.94 27.87
C GLY A 644 -11.23 7.59 27.64
N SER A 645 -10.91 6.56 28.46
CA SER A 645 -11.62 5.29 28.40
C SER A 645 -11.92 4.73 29.79
N ILE A 646 -13.02 3.99 29.86
CA ILE A 646 -13.44 3.21 31.03
C ILE A 646 -13.57 1.75 30.58
N ARG A 647 -12.85 0.85 31.26
CA ARG A 647 -12.97 -0.58 31.03
C ARG A 647 -13.70 -1.21 32.21
N LEU A 648 -14.76 -1.94 31.92
CA LEU A 648 -15.55 -2.68 32.88
C LEU A 648 -15.31 -4.19 32.67
N ARG A 649 -15.06 -4.91 33.77
CA ARG A 649 -14.98 -6.39 33.79
C ARG A 649 -16.11 -6.92 34.65
N PHE A 650 -16.85 -7.92 34.18
CA PHE A 650 -18.02 -8.50 34.83
C PHE A 650 -17.75 -9.93 35.25
#